data_3acd2e9e873e9decc944cfc4f2eb266d
#
_entry.id   3acd2e9e873e9decc944cfc4f2eb266d
#
_cell.length_a   1.000
_cell.length_b   1.000
_cell.length_c   1.000
_cell.angle_alpha   90.00
_cell.angle_beta   90.00
_cell.angle_gamma   90.00
#
_symmetry.space_group_name_H-M   'P 1'
#
loop_
_entity.id
_entity.type
_entity.pdbx_description
1 polymer ?
#
loop_
_entity_poly.entity_id
_entity_poly.type
_entity_poly.pdbx_seq_one_letter_code
_entity_poly.pdbx_strand_id
1 'polypeptide(L)'
;VFLILSCAKNDSVEIAETIIERETGDHSWSLRHRFDLATDLLDRVAPESPQELALIFVWLRFSAVRQLDWQRRFNTQPRELAHAQDRLTLKLSERTASALATRPLLRLIAGCVGRGSEGQRVRDGILEIMHRHDIKEVSGHFLEEWHQKLHNNTTPDDVVICQAYLEFLRGLGDERAFWASLQAGGVTRQRLQSYERPIRSAPDYLPHLREALLHDFGEFLSVLRALHAATDLGSAALAARPLLDESNRQLLDSLWRRRDEAGAETWVLQAASRLRESLNSRLQPGTAGLREVLYLDLALEDFVRVVVERNLQQSLSLAQLLAWTALVLRNLCASQPSEELALGLSHLQRLWTQPPVGREWALHAQAVLERLRRELAALVDGDVHLLQPVAEYLGRAFGAADWSVRLFSEEVVRGRLDFVASALLRKLDGVLRGIAGLGHWQVVSRGRGEAGGVVERLHSLATVQGRVFQVRTILITEEIKGDEEIPEGVTALLCKSTVDLVSHVAVRARDAGVLLATCWDADQLTDVRGGQWLRLQVSAAGDVTVERGEPAGGVTIPSRAAQPVVRPPKPDILALRPKDFRPDNVGAKSRNLQRLTGRLPDWIHIPASVALPFGVCERVLDDPGNRAVTEEYRSLMASLGRTEREVVPSLLARLRDAIVRLHSPSDVEQALRAAMAAAGLPAAEPWSEAWRCVTQVWASKWNERAFWSRRANGISDEGLLMAVLIQEAIAADYAFVIHTANPMTGDRDELYAELVPGLGEILVGNHAGRALGFCLRRGEAVPRLVSFPSKSLGVYGDGLIFRSDCNGEDLAGFAGAGLYDSFMLPPGRPARIDYAREELLWNESLRNHILMGVAGIGTAIEAALGGAQDIEGVYAKGRFFVVQARPQVG
;
A
#
# COMPACT_ATOMS: atom_id res chain seq x y z
N VAL A 1 -6.71 -1.09 21.18
CA VAL A 1 -7.46 0.19 21.24
C VAL A 1 -6.91 1.08 22.35
N PHE A 2 -6.75 0.61 23.57
CA PHE A 2 -6.14 1.39 24.67
C PHE A 2 -4.66 1.77 24.37
N LEU A 3 -3.88 0.93 23.68
CA LEU A 3 -2.50 1.23 23.28
C LEU A 3 -2.42 2.28 22.15
N ILE A 4 -3.38 2.32 21.24
CA ILE A 4 -3.44 3.34 20.17
C ILE A 4 -3.90 4.68 20.74
N LEU A 5 -4.84 4.69 21.68
CA LEU A 5 -5.28 5.90 22.38
C LEU A 5 -4.30 6.34 23.48
N SER A 6 -3.47 5.45 24.05
CA SER A 6 -2.46 5.81 25.05
C SER A 6 -1.22 6.52 24.46
N CYS A 7 -1.00 6.43 23.13
CA CYS A 7 -0.03 7.26 22.40
C CYS A 7 -0.68 8.53 21.82
N ALA A 8 -2.03 8.64 21.84
CA ALA A 8 -2.74 9.84 21.43
C ALA A 8 -2.70 10.90 22.55
N LYS A 9 -2.56 12.14 22.16
CA LYS A 9 -2.70 13.30 23.07
C LYS A 9 -4.05 13.21 23.79
N ASN A 10 -4.17 13.76 25.01
CA ASN A 10 -5.39 13.82 25.83
C ASN A 10 -6.63 14.30 25.03
N ASP A 11 -6.44 15.12 23.99
CA ASP A 11 -7.50 15.72 23.18
C ASP A 11 -8.36 14.70 22.41
N SER A 12 -7.77 13.63 21.85
CA SER A 12 -8.53 12.58 21.13
C SER A 12 -9.49 11.80 22.04
N VAL A 13 -9.11 11.59 23.29
CA VAL A 13 -9.94 10.91 24.29
C VAL A 13 -11.13 11.78 24.66
N GLU A 14 -10.91 13.08 24.91
CA GLU A 14 -11.95 14.04 25.23
C GLU A 14 -13.00 14.20 24.12
N ILE A 15 -12.54 14.21 22.84
CA ILE A 15 -13.45 14.24 21.68
C ILE A 15 -14.32 12.98 21.64
N ALA A 16 -13.71 11.80 21.80
CA ALA A 16 -14.43 10.54 21.77
C ALA A 16 -15.47 10.46 22.90
N GLU A 17 -15.08 10.83 24.12
CA GLU A 17 -15.98 10.88 25.29
C GLU A 17 -17.13 11.87 25.05
N THR A 18 -16.85 13.06 24.53
CA THR A 18 -17.88 14.06 24.19
C THR A 18 -18.90 13.50 23.19
N ILE A 19 -18.44 12.83 22.14
CA ILE A 19 -19.32 12.20 21.14
C ILE A 19 -20.18 11.12 21.77
N ILE A 20 -19.57 10.21 22.56
CA ILE A 20 -20.26 9.10 23.20
C ILE A 20 -21.32 9.62 24.21
N GLU A 21 -20.96 10.57 25.06
CA GLU A 21 -21.89 11.18 26.02
C GLU A 21 -23.11 11.78 25.33
N ARG A 22 -22.90 12.51 24.21
CA ARG A 22 -24.00 13.13 23.46
C ARG A 22 -24.87 12.10 22.75
N GLU A 23 -24.28 11.05 22.18
CA GLU A 23 -25.04 10.02 21.49
C GLU A 23 -25.79 9.07 22.45
N THR A 24 -25.25 8.77 23.63
CA THR A 24 -25.85 7.82 24.57
C THR A 24 -26.65 8.47 25.70
N GLY A 25 -26.50 9.77 25.89
CA GLY A 25 -27.17 10.52 26.96
C GLY A 25 -28.69 10.61 26.83
N ASP A 26 -29.41 10.73 27.97
CA ASP A 26 -30.86 10.86 28.00
C ASP A 26 -31.33 12.33 27.86
N HIS A 27 -31.09 12.93 26.68
CA HIS A 27 -31.48 14.29 26.34
C HIS A 27 -32.09 14.39 24.95
N SER A 28 -32.69 15.52 24.63
CA SER A 28 -33.24 15.78 23.30
C SER A 28 -32.09 15.87 22.29
N TRP A 29 -32.14 15.08 21.23
CA TRP A 29 -31.07 14.93 20.25
C TRP A 29 -31.63 14.72 18.83
N SER A 30 -30.94 15.28 17.82
CA SER A 30 -31.36 15.14 16.41
C SER A 30 -30.14 15.30 15.48
N LEU A 31 -30.36 15.07 14.20
CA LEU A 31 -29.33 15.29 13.16
C LEU A 31 -28.79 16.72 13.16
N ARG A 32 -29.66 17.71 13.44
CA ARG A 32 -29.22 19.10 13.62
C ARG A 32 -28.18 19.23 14.72
N HIS A 33 -28.40 18.65 15.89
CA HIS A 33 -27.46 18.71 17.02
C HIS A 33 -26.12 18.02 16.70
N ARG A 34 -26.15 16.95 15.90
CA ARG A 34 -24.92 16.33 15.41
C ARG A 34 -24.11 17.28 14.55
N PHE A 35 -24.76 17.99 13.64
CA PHE A 35 -24.07 18.96 12.78
C PHE A 35 -23.55 20.17 13.57
N ASP A 36 -24.27 20.66 14.56
CA ASP A 36 -23.81 21.70 15.47
C ASP A 36 -22.57 21.22 16.25
N LEU A 37 -22.64 20.05 16.89
CA LEU A 37 -21.52 19.48 17.62
C LEU A 37 -20.32 19.18 16.69
N ALA A 38 -20.55 18.68 15.48
CA ALA A 38 -19.45 18.42 14.54
C ALA A 38 -18.75 19.75 14.13
N THR A 39 -19.50 20.85 14.00
CA THR A 39 -18.94 22.17 13.75
C THR A 39 -18.05 22.63 14.90
N ASP A 40 -18.50 22.47 16.14
CA ASP A 40 -17.76 22.83 17.35
C ASP A 40 -16.51 21.97 17.53
N LEU A 41 -16.61 20.66 17.28
CA LEU A 41 -15.48 19.75 17.33
C LEU A 41 -14.43 20.09 16.26
N LEU A 42 -14.85 20.42 15.05
CA LEU A 42 -13.91 20.85 14.01
C LEU A 42 -13.15 22.13 14.42
N ASP A 43 -13.70 23.02 15.25
CA ASP A 43 -12.98 24.19 15.78
C ASP A 43 -11.89 23.80 16.79
N ARG A 44 -12.08 22.71 17.50
CA ARG A 44 -11.16 22.21 18.54
C ARG A 44 -10.06 21.30 17.97
N VAL A 45 -10.34 20.57 16.89
CA VAL A 45 -9.41 19.62 16.25
C VAL A 45 -8.30 20.37 15.53
N ALA A 46 -7.05 19.98 15.78
CA ALA A 46 -5.92 20.50 15.01
C ALA A 46 -6.06 20.14 13.52
N PRO A 47 -5.74 21.06 12.58
CA PRO A 47 -5.91 20.82 11.15
C PRO A 47 -5.19 19.57 10.63
N GLU A 48 -4.11 19.18 11.27
CA GLU A 48 -3.24 18.06 10.85
C GLU A 48 -3.40 16.82 11.74
N SER A 49 -4.49 16.70 12.52
CA SER A 49 -4.76 15.53 13.36
C SER A 49 -5.70 14.53 12.66
N PRO A 50 -5.18 13.49 11.99
CA PRO A 50 -6.03 12.50 11.31
C PRO A 50 -6.83 11.64 12.29
N GLN A 51 -6.33 11.38 13.50
CA GLN A 51 -7.01 10.56 14.51
C GLN A 51 -8.29 11.21 15.00
N GLU A 52 -8.25 12.51 15.29
CA GLU A 52 -9.41 13.27 15.76
C GLU A 52 -10.47 13.42 14.66
N LEU A 53 -10.03 13.70 13.42
CA LEU A 53 -10.93 13.75 12.27
C LEU A 53 -11.55 12.37 11.96
N ALA A 54 -10.84 11.28 12.18
CA ALA A 54 -11.37 9.92 12.05
C ALA A 54 -12.52 9.67 13.03
N LEU A 55 -12.43 10.16 14.28
CA LEU A 55 -13.54 10.07 15.25
C LEU A 55 -14.80 10.77 14.73
N ILE A 56 -14.65 12.00 14.23
CA ILE A 56 -15.77 12.77 13.66
C ILE A 56 -16.34 12.08 12.42
N PHE A 57 -15.48 11.58 11.52
CA PHE A 57 -15.91 10.88 10.33
C PHE A 57 -16.70 9.61 10.65
N VAL A 58 -16.13 8.73 11.47
CA VAL A 58 -16.75 7.44 11.84
C VAL A 58 -18.11 7.68 12.51
N TRP A 59 -18.18 8.62 13.43
CA TRP A 59 -19.43 9.00 14.07
C TRP A 59 -20.50 9.46 13.07
N LEU A 60 -20.17 10.43 12.20
CA LEU A 60 -21.11 10.93 11.20
C LEU A 60 -21.46 9.87 10.16
N ARG A 61 -20.54 8.96 9.83
CA ARG A 61 -20.81 7.83 8.92
C ARG A 61 -21.80 6.84 9.54
N PHE A 62 -21.67 6.48 10.83
CA PHE A 62 -22.68 5.66 11.51
C PHE A 62 -24.07 6.33 11.50
N SER A 63 -24.12 7.64 11.64
CA SER A 63 -25.35 8.40 11.46
C SER A 63 -25.90 8.28 10.03
N ALA A 64 -25.08 8.50 9.02
CA ALA A 64 -25.47 8.46 7.62
C ALA A 64 -25.96 7.07 7.16
N VAL A 65 -25.37 5.98 7.69
CA VAL A 65 -25.79 4.61 7.41
C VAL A 65 -26.85 4.07 8.38
N ARG A 66 -27.51 4.93 9.12
CA ARG A 66 -28.65 4.61 10.00
C ARG A 66 -28.35 3.69 11.17
N GLN A 67 -27.12 3.68 11.65
CA GLN A 67 -26.75 2.95 12.88
C GLN A 67 -27.07 3.74 14.16
N LEU A 68 -27.38 5.02 14.04
CA LEU A 68 -27.76 5.90 15.15
C LEU A 68 -29.16 6.44 14.92
N ASP A 69 -29.92 6.63 16.00
CA ASP A 69 -31.21 7.31 15.94
C ASP A 69 -31.03 8.76 15.49
N TRP A 70 -31.74 9.16 14.45
CA TRP A 70 -31.63 10.53 13.95
C TRP A 70 -32.31 11.56 14.81
N GLN A 71 -33.24 11.11 15.65
CA GLN A 71 -34.07 12.02 16.42
C GLN A 71 -34.54 11.34 17.70
N ARG A 72 -34.36 12.04 18.80
CA ARG A 72 -34.84 11.67 20.14
C ARG A 72 -35.48 12.87 20.78
N ARG A 73 -36.75 12.79 21.14
CA ARG A 73 -37.48 13.84 21.89
C ARG A 73 -37.34 15.25 21.29
N PHE A 74 -37.01 15.39 20.01
CA PHE A 74 -36.84 16.67 19.32
C PHE A 74 -37.17 16.54 17.83
N ASN A 75 -38.03 17.44 17.33
CA ASN A 75 -38.38 17.52 15.93
C ASN A 75 -37.33 18.33 15.14
N THR A 76 -36.89 17.81 14.03
CA THR A 76 -35.93 18.47 13.16
C THR A 76 -36.63 19.20 12.03
N GLN A 77 -36.86 20.48 12.21
CA GLN A 77 -37.40 21.34 11.16
C GLN A 77 -36.45 21.47 9.98
N PRO A 78 -36.90 21.37 8.73
CA PRO A 78 -36.04 21.46 7.53
C PRO A 78 -35.14 22.68 7.52
N ARG A 79 -35.69 23.85 7.90
CA ARG A 79 -34.95 25.10 7.96
C ARG A 79 -33.84 25.11 9.00
N GLU A 80 -34.09 24.58 10.19
CA GLU A 80 -33.09 24.51 11.26
C GLU A 80 -31.97 23.54 10.92
N LEU A 81 -32.33 22.41 10.32
CA LEU A 81 -31.35 21.46 9.84
C LEU A 81 -30.45 22.06 8.76
N ALA A 82 -31.05 22.77 7.78
CA ALA A 82 -30.30 23.41 6.71
C ALA A 82 -29.32 24.46 7.27
N HIS A 83 -29.73 25.28 8.27
CA HIS A 83 -28.82 26.24 8.91
C HIS A 83 -27.64 25.60 9.63
N ALA A 84 -27.86 24.50 10.36
CA ALA A 84 -26.75 23.74 11.00
C ALA A 84 -25.82 23.13 9.96
N GLN A 85 -26.39 22.54 8.91
CA GLN A 85 -25.67 21.95 7.79
C GLN A 85 -24.86 22.99 7.01
N ASP A 86 -25.41 24.17 6.76
CA ASP A 86 -24.72 25.29 6.10
C ASP A 86 -23.47 25.70 6.88
N ARG A 87 -23.56 25.87 8.22
CA ARG A 87 -22.40 26.20 9.06
C ARG A 87 -21.31 25.09 8.95
N LEU A 88 -21.70 23.85 9.10
CA LEU A 88 -20.78 22.72 9.03
C LEU A 88 -20.09 22.59 7.66
N THR A 89 -20.86 22.71 6.57
CA THR A 89 -20.34 22.58 5.21
C THR A 89 -19.44 23.74 4.80
N LEU A 90 -19.73 24.96 5.26
CA LEU A 90 -18.82 26.10 5.09
C LEU A 90 -17.50 25.85 5.82
N LYS A 91 -17.54 25.44 7.09
CA LYS A 91 -16.36 25.10 7.88
C LYS A 91 -15.55 23.98 7.23
N LEU A 92 -16.20 22.90 6.78
CA LEU A 92 -15.53 21.79 6.08
C LEU A 92 -14.85 22.25 4.79
N SER A 93 -15.50 23.13 4.01
CA SER A 93 -14.90 23.63 2.77
C SER A 93 -13.68 24.52 3.02
N GLU A 94 -13.70 25.38 4.04
CA GLU A 94 -12.55 26.18 4.45
C GLU A 94 -11.38 25.32 4.93
N ARG A 95 -11.65 24.33 5.76
CA ARG A 95 -10.63 23.39 6.24
C ARG A 95 -10.08 22.50 5.12
N THR A 96 -10.94 22.03 4.22
CA THR A 96 -10.50 21.24 3.04
C THR A 96 -9.57 22.06 2.15
N ALA A 97 -9.81 23.36 2.02
CA ALA A 97 -8.95 24.24 1.25
C ALA A 97 -7.57 24.46 1.91
N SER A 98 -7.49 24.52 3.24
CA SER A 98 -6.27 24.86 3.99
C SER A 98 -5.45 23.64 4.44
N ALA A 99 -6.08 22.53 4.83
CA ALA A 99 -5.42 21.36 5.44
C ALA A 99 -5.16 20.26 4.42
N LEU A 100 -4.06 20.35 3.67
CA LEU A 100 -3.75 19.42 2.57
C LEU A 100 -3.54 17.97 3.05
N ALA A 101 -2.86 17.77 4.17
CA ALA A 101 -2.55 16.43 4.68
C ALA A 101 -3.79 15.64 5.12
N THR A 102 -4.79 16.32 5.67
CA THR A 102 -6.04 15.70 6.15
C THR A 102 -7.22 15.91 5.20
N ARG A 103 -6.98 16.53 4.05
CA ARG A 103 -8.01 16.77 3.01
C ARG A 103 -8.84 15.51 2.67
N PRO A 104 -8.27 14.30 2.52
CA PRO A 104 -9.06 13.11 2.23
C PRO A 104 -10.13 12.83 3.29
N LEU A 105 -9.80 12.94 4.59
CA LEU A 105 -10.76 12.74 5.68
C LEU A 105 -11.84 13.84 5.72
N LEU A 106 -11.45 15.09 5.50
CA LEU A 106 -12.41 16.20 5.43
C LEU A 106 -13.40 16.03 4.28
N ARG A 107 -12.95 15.50 3.13
CA ARG A 107 -13.82 15.15 2.00
C ARG A 107 -14.79 14.02 2.37
N LEU A 108 -14.33 13.00 3.10
CA LEU A 108 -15.19 11.92 3.61
C LEU A 108 -16.24 12.44 4.58
N ILE A 109 -15.87 13.35 5.49
CA ILE A 109 -16.82 14.01 6.41
C ILE A 109 -17.85 14.81 5.59
N ALA A 110 -17.42 15.64 4.64
CA ALA A 110 -18.32 16.39 3.78
C ALA A 110 -19.30 15.48 3.01
N GLY A 111 -18.80 14.31 2.55
CA GLY A 111 -19.60 13.27 1.90
C GLY A 111 -20.72 12.69 2.79
N CYS A 112 -20.56 12.69 4.09
CA CYS A 112 -21.59 12.22 5.04
C CYS A 112 -22.64 13.29 5.39
N VAL A 113 -22.33 14.56 5.18
CA VAL A 113 -23.16 15.69 5.67
C VAL A 113 -24.25 16.06 4.66
N GLY A 114 -23.96 16.06 3.37
CA GLY A 114 -24.82 16.65 2.35
C GLY A 114 -24.56 18.16 2.14
N ARG A 115 -24.96 18.69 0.98
CA ARG A 115 -24.64 20.07 0.60
C ARG A 115 -25.36 21.15 1.42
N GLY A 116 -26.61 20.88 1.83
CA GLY A 116 -27.41 21.85 2.59
C GLY A 116 -28.11 22.90 1.71
N SER A 117 -28.56 23.97 2.36
CA SER A 117 -29.19 25.17 1.78
C SER A 117 -30.57 24.98 1.12
N GLU A 118 -31.20 23.80 1.24
CA GLU A 118 -32.47 23.49 0.59
C GLU A 118 -33.67 23.38 1.55
N GLY A 119 -33.50 23.80 2.82
CA GLY A 119 -34.52 23.61 3.86
C GLY A 119 -35.89 24.21 3.53
N GLN A 120 -35.93 25.39 2.90
CA GLN A 120 -37.20 26.02 2.52
C GLN A 120 -37.86 25.24 1.36
N ARG A 121 -37.10 24.88 0.35
CA ARG A 121 -37.61 24.10 -0.81
C ARG A 121 -38.10 22.72 -0.42
N VAL A 122 -37.42 22.07 0.55
CA VAL A 122 -37.89 20.81 1.11
C VAL A 122 -39.22 20.97 1.84
N ARG A 123 -39.36 22.04 2.65
CA ARG A 123 -40.55 22.28 3.42
C ARG A 123 -41.76 22.53 2.54
N ASP A 124 -41.58 23.37 1.51
CA ASP A 124 -42.70 23.86 0.70
C ASP A 124 -42.90 23.00 -0.58
N GLY A 125 -41.89 22.16 -0.96
CA GLY A 125 -41.84 21.53 -2.28
C GLY A 125 -43.02 20.66 -2.66
N ILE A 126 -43.56 19.83 -1.75
CA ILE A 126 -44.75 19.00 -2.05
C ILE A 126 -45.97 19.88 -2.21
N LEU A 127 -46.14 20.89 -1.35
CA LEU A 127 -47.25 21.82 -1.41
C LEU A 127 -47.22 22.59 -2.73
N GLU A 128 -46.08 23.06 -3.18
CA GLU A 128 -45.93 23.74 -4.47
C GLU A 128 -46.29 22.82 -5.66
N ILE A 129 -45.90 21.55 -5.60
CA ILE A 129 -46.25 20.53 -6.62
C ILE A 129 -47.78 20.29 -6.59
N MET A 130 -48.35 20.08 -5.41
CA MET A 130 -49.78 19.88 -5.27
C MET A 130 -50.59 21.06 -5.84
N HIS A 131 -50.23 22.28 -5.50
CA HIS A 131 -50.89 23.52 -6.01
C HIS A 131 -50.73 23.66 -7.54
N ARG A 132 -49.56 23.39 -8.08
CA ARG A 132 -49.31 23.47 -9.54
C ARG A 132 -50.23 22.53 -10.36
N HIS A 133 -50.60 21.40 -9.77
CA HIS A 133 -51.37 20.36 -10.44
C HIS A 133 -52.84 20.28 -9.93
N ASP A 134 -53.32 21.25 -9.21
CA ASP A 134 -54.66 21.27 -8.60
C ASP A 134 -55.00 20.04 -7.72
N ILE A 135 -53.96 19.44 -7.11
CA ILE A 135 -54.16 18.35 -6.13
C ILE A 135 -54.54 18.99 -4.78
N LYS A 136 -55.75 18.63 -4.32
CA LYS A 136 -56.30 19.19 -3.10
C LYS A 136 -55.58 18.67 -1.85
N GLU A 137 -55.35 19.55 -0.89
CA GLU A 137 -54.89 19.22 0.46
C GLU A 137 -56.01 18.58 1.29
N VAL A 138 -56.27 17.27 1.06
CA VAL A 138 -57.35 16.54 1.75
C VAL A 138 -56.71 15.56 2.74
N SER A 139 -57.12 15.64 4.00
CA SER A 139 -56.65 14.73 5.04
C SER A 139 -56.94 13.26 4.69
N GLY A 140 -55.95 12.39 4.90
CA GLY A 140 -56.03 10.97 4.57
C GLY A 140 -55.51 10.59 3.16
N HIS A 141 -54.95 11.52 2.43
CA HIS A 141 -54.26 11.26 1.18
C HIS A 141 -52.72 11.32 1.37
N PHE A 142 -52.01 10.45 0.67
CA PHE A 142 -50.57 10.26 0.86
C PHE A 142 -49.72 11.55 0.72
N LEU A 143 -49.99 12.35 -0.32
CA LEU A 143 -49.19 13.58 -0.55
C LEU A 143 -49.43 14.61 0.54
N GLU A 144 -50.67 14.73 1.03
CA GLU A 144 -50.99 15.62 2.13
C GLU A 144 -50.36 15.16 3.44
N GLU A 145 -50.46 13.85 3.77
CA GLU A 145 -49.84 13.35 4.99
C GLU A 145 -48.30 13.49 4.93
N TRP A 146 -47.70 13.28 3.76
CA TRP A 146 -46.26 13.48 3.60
C TRP A 146 -45.87 14.97 3.67
N HIS A 147 -46.65 15.86 3.07
CA HIS A 147 -46.49 17.31 3.24
C HIS A 147 -46.51 17.72 4.71
N GLN A 148 -47.55 17.27 5.47
CA GLN A 148 -47.65 17.58 6.90
C GLN A 148 -46.44 17.04 7.70
N LYS A 149 -46.00 15.85 7.36
CA LYS A 149 -44.77 15.25 7.95
C LYS A 149 -43.56 16.12 7.66
N LEU A 150 -43.31 16.52 6.41
CA LEU A 150 -42.16 17.35 6.03
C LEU A 150 -42.25 18.77 6.64
N HIS A 151 -43.42 19.33 6.73
CA HIS A 151 -43.62 20.67 7.35
C HIS A 151 -43.23 20.64 8.85
N ASN A 152 -43.52 19.55 9.54
CA ASN A 152 -43.20 19.36 10.93
C ASN A 152 -41.80 18.82 11.17
N ASN A 153 -41.36 17.89 10.34
CA ASN A 153 -40.10 17.16 10.53
C ASN A 153 -39.56 16.59 9.22
N THR A 154 -38.25 16.76 8.98
CA THR A 154 -37.57 16.13 7.84
C THR A 154 -36.54 15.15 8.32
N THR A 155 -36.39 14.04 7.59
CA THR A 155 -35.43 12.98 7.86
C THR A 155 -34.90 12.42 6.53
N PRO A 156 -33.75 11.77 6.50
CA PRO A 156 -33.25 11.07 5.30
C PRO A 156 -34.21 9.98 4.77
N ASP A 157 -35.20 9.54 5.55
CA ASP A 157 -36.28 8.68 5.06
C ASP A 157 -37.06 9.32 3.93
N ASP A 158 -37.13 10.64 3.88
CA ASP A 158 -37.85 11.38 2.84
C ASP A 158 -37.26 11.16 1.44
N VAL A 159 -35.96 10.91 1.35
CA VAL A 159 -35.30 10.52 0.08
C VAL A 159 -35.84 9.17 -0.40
N VAL A 160 -35.99 8.21 0.53
CA VAL A 160 -36.51 6.87 0.22
C VAL A 160 -38.00 6.92 -0.12
N ILE A 161 -38.77 7.72 0.62
CA ILE A 161 -40.20 7.94 0.36
C ILE A 161 -40.39 8.51 -1.06
N CYS A 162 -39.61 9.52 -1.43
CA CYS A 162 -39.66 10.12 -2.76
C CYS A 162 -39.26 9.10 -3.87
N GLN A 163 -38.20 8.32 -3.65
CA GLN A 163 -37.82 7.28 -4.59
C GLN A 163 -38.92 6.24 -4.79
N ALA A 164 -39.51 5.77 -3.67
CA ALA A 164 -40.63 4.80 -3.73
C ALA A 164 -41.82 5.39 -4.46
N TYR A 165 -42.13 6.66 -4.26
CA TYR A 165 -43.25 7.32 -4.99
C TYR A 165 -42.98 7.42 -6.49
N LEU A 166 -41.75 7.73 -6.88
CA LEU A 166 -41.35 7.71 -8.29
C LEU A 166 -41.47 6.32 -8.92
N GLU A 167 -41.08 5.24 -8.20
CA GLU A 167 -41.28 3.87 -8.66
C GLU A 167 -42.76 3.51 -8.79
N PHE A 168 -43.59 3.96 -7.87
CA PHE A 168 -45.07 3.82 -7.96
C PHE A 168 -45.61 4.47 -9.25
N LEU A 169 -45.17 5.69 -9.55
CA LEU A 169 -45.59 6.39 -10.77
C LEU A 169 -45.09 5.71 -12.04
N ARG A 170 -43.82 5.22 -12.04
CA ARG A 170 -43.28 4.43 -13.17
C ARG A 170 -44.01 3.13 -13.39
N GLY A 171 -44.39 2.46 -12.30
CA GLY A 171 -45.15 1.23 -12.29
C GLY A 171 -46.65 1.39 -12.53
N LEU A 172 -47.11 2.56 -13.07
CA LEU A 172 -48.50 2.83 -13.37
C LEU A 172 -49.46 2.65 -12.17
N GLY A 173 -49.02 3.02 -10.97
CA GLY A 173 -49.80 2.92 -9.74
C GLY A 173 -49.64 1.59 -9.01
N ASP A 174 -48.60 0.82 -9.25
CA ASP A 174 -48.32 -0.43 -8.53
C ASP A 174 -47.92 -0.19 -7.06
N GLU A 175 -48.84 -0.35 -6.17
CA GLU A 175 -48.59 -0.25 -4.72
C GLU A 175 -47.55 -1.27 -4.21
N ARG A 176 -47.42 -2.44 -4.84
CA ARG A 176 -46.43 -3.42 -4.44
C ARG A 176 -45.01 -2.92 -4.73
N ALA A 177 -44.81 -2.27 -5.85
CA ALA A 177 -43.55 -1.62 -6.20
C ALA A 177 -43.21 -0.51 -5.19
N PHE A 178 -44.18 0.31 -4.77
CA PHE A 178 -44.01 1.32 -3.74
C PHE A 178 -43.49 0.72 -2.42
N TRP A 179 -44.22 -0.27 -1.89
CA TRP A 179 -43.84 -0.90 -0.61
C TRP A 179 -42.55 -1.68 -0.68
N ALA A 180 -42.23 -2.33 -1.79
CA ALA A 180 -40.98 -3.02 -2.01
C ALA A 180 -39.77 -2.03 -2.04
N SER A 181 -39.94 -0.89 -2.72
CA SER A 181 -38.94 0.17 -2.78
C SER A 181 -38.67 0.80 -1.41
N LEU A 182 -39.71 1.08 -0.62
CA LEU A 182 -39.59 1.55 0.75
C LEU A 182 -38.83 0.55 1.63
N GLN A 183 -39.20 -0.74 1.56
CA GLN A 183 -38.56 -1.79 2.36
C GLN A 183 -37.07 -1.98 1.97
N ALA A 184 -36.77 -1.96 0.68
CA ALA A 184 -35.41 -2.03 0.18
C ALA A 184 -34.56 -0.83 0.70
N GLY A 185 -35.19 0.35 0.83
CA GLY A 185 -34.57 1.53 1.44
C GLY A 185 -34.59 1.53 2.98
N GLY A 186 -35.07 0.47 3.64
CA GLY A 186 -35.10 0.35 5.10
C GLY A 186 -36.23 1.14 5.79
N VAL A 187 -37.23 1.63 5.04
CA VAL A 187 -38.40 2.33 5.58
C VAL A 187 -39.59 1.38 5.61
N THR A 188 -40.06 1.04 6.80
CA THR A 188 -41.21 0.14 6.99
C THR A 188 -42.51 0.93 7.19
N ARG A 189 -43.68 0.27 7.04
CA ARG A 189 -44.99 0.86 7.37
C ARG A 189 -45.06 1.33 8.84
N GLN A 190 -44.51 0.54 9.75
CA GLN A 190 -44.40 0.93 11.16
C GLN A 190 -43.58 2.17 11.35
N ARG A 191 -42.49 2.35 10.61
CA ARG A 191 -41.67 3.54 10.61
C ARG A 191 -42.43 4.78 10.14
N LEU A 192 -43.20 4.68 9.03
CA LEU A 192 -44.04 5.78 8.53
C LEU A 192 -45.09 6.22 9.54
N GLN A 193 -45.67 5.29 10.28
CA GLN A 193 -46.68 5.55 11.31
C GLN A 193 -46.10 6.06 12.61
N SER A 194 -44.78 5.94 12.84
CA SER A 194 -44.10 6.38 14.05
C SER A 194 -43.74 7.86 14.07
N TYR A 195 -43.90 8.56 12.95
CA TYR A 195 -43.63 10.03 12.92
C TYR A 195 -44.71 10.77 13.72
N GLU A 196 -44.35 11.92 14.23
CA GLU A 196 -45.30 12.77 14.94
C GLU A 196 -46.47 13.22 14.05
N ARG A 197 -46.22 13.45 12.77
CA ARG A 197 -47.22 13.53 11.69
C ARG A 197 -47.12 12.25 10.86
N PRO A 198 -47.90 11.23 11.15
CA PRO A 198 -47.75 9.90 10.53
C PRO A 198 -48.27 9.89 9.10
N ILE A 199 -47.60 9.11 8.26
CA ILE A 199 -48.03 8.74 6.93
C ILE A 199 -48.71 7.37 7.05
N ARG A 200 -50.00 7.32 6.78
CA ARG A 200 -50.85 6.10 6.93
C ARG A 200 -51.37 5.60 5.59
N SER A 201 -51.56 6.55 4.65
CA SER A 201 -52.19 6.29 3.35
C SER A 201 -51.19 5.72 2.36
N ALA A 202 -51.67 4.88 1.44
CA ALA A 202 -50.93 4.51 0.24
C ALA A 202 -51.01 5.66 -0.79
N PRO A 203 -50.06 5.77 -1.75
CA PRO A 203 -50.10 6.77 -2.80
C PRO A 203 -51.33 6.64 -3.70
N ASP A 204 -51.94 7.77 -4.05
CA ASP A 204 -53.02 7.84 -5.01
C ASP A 204 -52.46 7.90 -6.44
N TYR A 205 -52.96 7.04 -7.34
CA TYR A 205 -52.56 7.07 -8.74
C TYR A 205 -53.42 8.01 -9.57
N LEU A 206 -52.80 9.04 -10.14
CA LEU A 206 -53.43 10.05 -10.98
C LEU A 206 -52.89 9.94 -12.42
N PRO A 207 -53.55 9.09 -13.29
CA PRO A 207 -52.97 8.79 -14.62
C PRO A 207 -52.71 10.02 -15.49
N HIS A 208 -53.57 11.02 -15.43
CA HIS A 208 -53.51 12.25 -16.22
C HIS A 208 -52.34 13.18 -15.79
N LEU A 209 -51.86 13.03 -14.58
CA LEU A 209 -50.74 13.85 -14.03
C LEU A 209 -49.41 13.08 -13.99
N ARG A 210 -49.41 11.83 -14.37
CA ARG A 210 -48.27 10.91 -14.21
C ARG A 210 -46.93 11.51 -14.68
N GLU A 211 -46.88 11.99 -15.93
CA GLU A 211 -45.65 12.53 -16.53
C GLU A 211 -45.18 13.82 -15.82
N ALA A 212 -46.12 14.67 -15.46
CA ALA A 212 -45.84 15.90 -14.73
C ALA A 212 -45.33 15.62 -13.32
N LEU A 213 -45.95 14.69 -12.60
CA LEU A 213 -45.51 14.28 -11.27
C LEU A 213 -44.18 13.53 -11.31
N LEU A 214 -43.90 12.74 -12.33
CA LEU A 214 -42.56 12.13 -12.50
C LEU A 214 -41.47 13.18 -12.67
N HIS A 215 -41.75 14.23 -13.43
CA HIS A 215 -40.81 15.36 -13.61
C HIS A 215 -40.60 16.12 -12.28
N ASP A 216 -41.68 16.59 -11.67
CA ASP A 216 -41.59 17.46 -10.49
C ASP A 216 -41.05 16.76 -9.26
N PHE A 217 -41.45 15.50 -8.99
CA PHE A 217 -40.86 14.69 -7.92
C PHE A 217 -39.46 14.22 -8.22
N GLY A 218 -39.07 14.09 -9.50
CA GLY A 218 -37.68 13.91 -9.90
C GLY A 218 -36.78 15.09 -9.50
N GLU A 219 -37.25 16.32 -9.73
CA GLU A 219 -36.56 17.54 -9.27
C GLU A 219 -36.55 17.64 -7.73
N PHE A 220 -37.69 17.33 -7.08
CA PHE A 220 -37.82 17.34 -5.63
C PHE A 220 -36.88 16.29 -4.96
N LEU A 221 -36.69 15.15 -5.58
CA LEU A 221 -35.73 14.15 -5.12
C LEU A 221 -34.30 14.72 -5.10
N SER A 222 -33.91 15.52 -6.09
CA SER A 222 -32.63 16.21 -6.11
C SER A 222 -32.49 17.22 -4.94
N VAL A 223 -33.56 17.91 -4.61
CA VAL A 223 -33.60 18.80 -3.42
C VAL A 223 -33.41 18.01 -2.11
N LEU A 224 -34.13 16.90 -1.95
CA LEU A 224 -34.00 16.03 -0.78
C LEU A 224 -32.60 15.43 -0.67
N ARG A 225 -32.01 15.00 -1.79
CA ARG A 225 -30.62 14.50 -1.82
C ARG A 225 -29.62 15.59 -1.49
N ALA A 226 -29.79 16.82 -1.96
CA ALA A 226 -28.93 17.92 -1.60
C ALA A 226 -28.92 18.19 -0.09
N LEU A 227 -30.05 18.01 0.58
CA LEU A 227 -30.15 18.14 2.03
C LEU A 227 -29.55 16.95 2.78
N HIS A 228 -29.77 15.71 2.32
CA HIS A 228 -29.49 14.48 3.06
C HIS A 228 -28.42 13.57 2.46
N ALA A 229 -27.95 13.86 1.23
CA ALA A 229 -26.89 13.10 0.54
C ALA A 229 -25.97 14.06 -0.23
N ALA A 230 -24.66 13.83 -0.13
CA ALA A 230 -23.65 14.76 -0.65
C ALA A 230 -23.41 14.67 -2.17
N THR A 231 -23.80 13.60 -2.81
CA THR A 231 -23.28 13.22 -4.14
C THR A 231 -24.29 13.36 -5.28
N ASP A 232 -25.34 14.15 -5.12
CA ASP A 232 -26.23 14.44 -6.25
C ASP A 232 -25.60 15.43 -7.23
N LEU A 233 -25.15 14.91 -8.38
CA LEU A 233 -24.48 15.72 -9.41
C LEU A 233 -25.37 16.83 -9.95
N GLY A 234 -26.68 16.61 -10.09
CA GLY A 234 -27.62 17.58 -10.62
C GLY A 234 -27.71 18.84 -9.75
N SER A 235 -27.95 18.67 -8.45
CA SER A 235 -28.05 19.80 -7.52
C SER A 235 -26.69 20.48 -7.28
N ALA A 236 -25.59 19.71 -7.23
CA ALA A 236 -24.26 20.28 -7.11
C ALA A 236 -23.86 21.10 -8.33
N ALA A 237 -24.16 20.60 -9.55
CA ALA A 237 -23.92 21.32 -10.79
C ALA A 237 -24.71 22.62 -10.86
N LEU A 238 -26.00 22.59 -10.52
CA LEU A 238 -26.84 23.79 -10.50
C LEU A 238 -26.30 24.86 -9.55
N ALA A 239 -25.89 24.47 -8.36
CA ALA A 239 -25.36 25.40 -7.35
C ALA A 239 -23.99 26.01 -7.75
N ALA A 240 -23.09 25.20 -8.32
CA ALA A 240 -21.77 25.65 -8.68
C ALA A 240 -21.70 26.38 -10.03
N ARG A 241 -22.67 26.18 -10.92
CA ARG A 241 -22.70 26.73 -12.29
C ARG A 241 -22.45 28.25 -12.37
N PRO A 242 -23.03 29.12 -11.49
CA PRO A 242 -22.75 30.57 -11.52
C PRO A 242 -21.29 30.91 -11.22
N LEU A 243 -20.58 30.04 -10.54
CA LEU A 243 -19.20 30.26 -10.11
C LEU A 243 -18.18 29.84 -11.20
N LEU A 244 -18.60 29.04 -12.19
CA LEU A 244 -17.74 28.54 -13.24
C LEU A 244 -17.53 29.61 -14.34
N ASP A 245 -16.34 29.58 -14.96
CA ASP A 245 -16.10 30.30 -16.20
C ASP A 245 -16.91 29.69 -17.36
N GLU A 246 -16.97 30.40 -18.49
CA GLU A 246 -17.80 30.00 -19.62
C GLU A 246 -17.40 28.64 -20.21
N SER A 247 -16.10 28.33 -20.29
CA SER A 247 -15.59 27.05 -20.80
C SER A 247 -16.03 25.89 -19.91
N ASN A 248 -15.86 26.03 -18.60
CA ASN A 248 -16.26 25.00 -17.63
C ASN A 248 -17.78 24.85 -17.52
N ARG A 249 -18.55 25.93 -17.71
CA ARG A 249 -20.03 25.87 -17.81
C ARG A 249 -20.46 25.03 -19.00
N GLN A 250 -19.93 25.33 -20.18
CA GLN A 250 -20.24 24.58 -21.40
C GLN A 250 -19.82 23.11 -21.30
N LEU A 251 -18.68 22.83 -20.68
CA LEU A 251 -18.20 21.46 -20.44
C LEU A 251 -19.13 20.71 -19.50
N LEU A 252 -19.58 21.35 -18.40
CA LEU A 252 -20.52 20.78 -17.42
C LEU A 252 -21.90 20.52 -18.07
N ASP A 253 -22.43 21.49 -18.84
CA ASP A 253 -23.70 21.34 -19.56
C ASP A 253 -23.63 20.21 -20.63
N SER A 254 -22.48 20.04 -21.27
CA SER A 254 -22.24 18.96 -22.23
C SER A 254 -22.12 17.61 -21.56
N LEU A 255 -21.39 17.53 -20.41
CA LEU A 255 -21.30 16.34 -19.60
C LEU A 255 -22.68 15.89 -19.11
N TRP A 256 -23.48 16.82 -18.60
CA TRP A 256 -24.84 16.55 -18.14
C TRP A 256 -25.74 15.97 -19.22
N ARG A 257 -25.70 16.53 -20.46
CA ARG A 257 -26.47 16.01 -21.60
C ARG A 257 -26.04 14.63 -22.06
N ARG A 258 -24.73 14.34 -22.01
CA ARG A 258 -24.16 13.10 -22.54
C ARG A 258 -23.93 12.01 -21.53
N ARG A 259 -24.24 12.25 -20.24
CA ARG A 259 -23.88 11.38 -19.10
C ARG A 259 -24.36 9.94 -19.20
N ASP A 260 -25.49 9.73 -19.91
CA ASP A 260 -26.13 8.43 -20.11
C ASP A 260 -26.09 7.97 -21.59
N GLU A 261 -25.34 8.67 -22.46
CA GLU A 261 -25.18 8.34 -23.87
C GLU A 261 -24.24 7.15 -24.04
N ALA A 262 -24.77 6.06 -24.65
CA ALA A 262 -23.98 4.85 -24.92
C ALA A 262 -22.80 5.15 -25.86
N GLY A 263 -21.60 4.69 -25.49
CA GLY A 263 -20.35 4.93 -26.22
C GLY A 263 -19.66 6.28 -25.91
N ALA A 264 -20.28 7.13 -25.07
CA ALA A 264 -19.68 8.39 -24.65
C ALA A 264 -18.85 8.26 -23.36
N GLU A 265 -18.71 7.08 -22.76
CA GLU A 265 -18.14 6.85 -21.43
C GLU A 265 -16.72 7.45 -21.31
N THR A 266 -15.85 7.21 -22.29
CA THR A 266 -14.49 7.77 -22.27
C THR A 266 -14.50 9.30 -22.31
N TRP A 267 -15.37 9.89 -23.12
CA TRP A 267 -15.51 11.34 -23.22
C TRP A 267 -16.06 11.93 -21.90
N VAL A 268 -17.06 11.29 -21.29
CA VAL A 268 -17.67 11.75 -20.00
C VAL A 268 -16.63 11.69 -18.88
N LEU A 269 -15.82 10.63 -18.81
CA LEU A 269 -14.73 10.51 -17.85
C LEU A 269 -13.67 11.60 -18.06
N GLN A 270 -13.31 11.91 -19.31
CA GLN A 270 -12.39 13.00 -19.63
C GLN A 270 -12.96 14.38 -19.23
N ALA A 271 -14.23 14.62 -19.52
CA ALA A 271 -14.90 15.86 -19.18
C ALA A 271 -14.97 16.06 -17.66
N ALA A 272 -15.36 15.02 -16.91
CA ALA A 272 -15.38 15.05 -15.45
C ALA A 272 -13.97 15.30 -14.87
N SER A 273 -12.94 14.63 -15.38
CA SER A 273 -11.55 14.84 -14.96
C SER A 273 -11.08 16.29 -15.16
N ARG A 274 -11.36 16.89 -16.32
CA ARG A 274 -11.00 18.28 -16.60
C ARG A 274 -11.72 19.27 -15.69
N LEU A 275 -13.01 19.05 -15.44
CA LEU A 275 -13.79 19.86 -14.50
C LEU A 275 -13.18 19.76 -13.09
N ARG A 276 -12.85 18.55 -12.61
CA ARG A 276 -12.24 18.35 -11.31
C ARG A 276 -10.86 19.01 -11.18
N GLU A 277 -10.02 18.95 -12.22
CA GLU A 277 -8.74 19.69 -12.25
C GLU A 277 -8.96 21.20 -12.08
N SER A 278 -9.91 21.78 -12.80
CA SER A 278 -10.27 23.19 -12.66
C SER A 278 -10.83 23.54 -11.26
N LEU A 279 -11.70 22.67 -10.70
CA LEU A 279 -12.25 22.86 -9.36
C LEU A 279 -11.18 22.75 -8.28
N ASN A 280 -10.27 21.77 -8.37
CA ASN A 280 -9.19 21.60 -7.40
C ASN A 280 -8.22 22.80 -7.35
N SER A 281 -7.95 23.44 -8.49
CA SER A 281 -7.16 24.68 -8.52
C SER A 281 -7.83 25.82 -7.76
N ARG A 282 -9.13 25.77 -7.55
CA ARG A 282 -9.96 26.75 -6.82
C ARG A 282 -10.22 26.35 -5.35
N LEU A 283 -9.88 25.14 -4.92
CA LEU A 283 -9.97 24.73 -3.51
C LEU A 283 -8.81 25.30 -2.70
N GLN A 284 -8.77 26.63 -2.60
CA GLN A 284 -7.75 27.39 -1.88
C GLN A 284 -8.41 28.38 -0.90
N PRO A 285 -7.78 28.69 0.24
CA PRO A 285 -8.31 29.64 1.21
C PRO A 285 -8.67 30.98 0.57
N GLY A 286 -9.83 31.53 0.93
CA GLY A 286 -10.30 32.80 0.43
C GLY A 286 -11.01 32.78 -0.92
N THR A 287 -11.13 31.63 -1.57
CA THR A 287 -11.91 31.53 -2.81
C THR A 287 -13.41 31.65 -2.52
N ALA A 288 -14.10 32.44 -3.31
CA ALA A 288 -15.55 32.57 -3.21
C ALA A 288 -16.26 31.26 -3.66
N GLY A 289 -17.28 30.85 -2.91
CA GLY A 289 -18.07 29.66 -3.24
C GLY A 289 -17.33 28.33 -3.01
N LEU A 290 -16.42 28.27 -2.05
CA LEU A 290 -15.66 27.05 -1.71
C LEU A 290 -16.55 25.83 -1.48
N ARG A 291 -17.70 26.02 -0.83
CA ARG A 291 -18.66 24.94 -0.56
C ARG A 291 -19.20 24.35 -1.87
N GLU A 292 -19.69 25.18 -2.77
CA GLU A 292 -20.25 24.76 -4.06
C GLU A 292 -19.16 24.07 -4.92
N VAL A 293 -17.93 24.59 -4.90
CA VAL A 293 -16.77 24.01 -5.58
C VAL A 293 -16.45 22.62 -5.00
N LEU A 294 -16.39 22.48 -3.68
CA LEU A 294 -16.11 21.20 -3.00
C LEU A 294 -17.18 20.15 -3.33
N TYR A 295 -18.46 20.53 -3.21
CA TYR A 295 -19.56 19.58 -3.43
C TYR A 295 -19.74 19.20 -4.91
N LEU A 296 -19.46 20.10 -5.85
CA LEU A 296 -19.39 19.71 -7.26
C LEU A 296 -18.22 18.75 -7.52
N ASP A 297 -17.06 18.97 -6.89
CA ASP A 297 -15.92 18.07 -7.04
C ASP A 297 -16.22 16.69 -6.45
N LEU A 298 -16.85 16.60 -5.27
CA LEU A 298 -17.29 15.34 -4.66
C LEU A 298 -18.32 14.60 -5.55
N ALA A 299 -19.28 15.33 -6.11
CA ALA A 299 -20.30 14.76 -6.99
C ALA A 299 -19.71 14.25 -8.31
N LEU A 300 -18.73 14.93 -8.88
CA LEU A 300 -18.01 14.49 -10.07
C LEU A 300 -17.11 13.27 -9.77
N GLU A 301 -16.52 13.20 -8.58
CA GLU A 301 -15.75 12.02 -8.13
C GLU A 301 -16.62 10.78 -8.08
N ASP A 302 -17.78 10.87 -7.43
CA ASP A 302 -18.75 9.77 -7.36
C ASP A 302 -19.29 9.41 -8.75
N PHE A 303 -19.56 10.40 -9.58
CA PHE A 303 -19.98 10.18 -10.96
C PHE A 303 -18.95 9.38 -11.77
N VAL A 304 -17.65 9.72 -11.67
CA VAL A 304 -16.57 8.96 -12.31
C VAL A 304 -16.57 7.52 -11.81
N ARG A 305 -16.67 7.29 -10.50
CA ARG A 305 -16.76 5.96 -9.90
C ARG A 305 -17.92 5.16 -10.48
N VAL A 306 -19.12 5.73 -10.47
CA VAL A 306 -20.35 5.07 -10.94
C VAL A 306 -20.28 4.74 -12.44
N VAL A 307 -19.77 5.64 -13.28
CA VAL A 307 -19.61 5.38 -14.72
C VAL A 307 -18.67 4.20 -14.96
N VAL A 308 -17.53 4.16 -14.27
CA VAL A 308 -16.59 3.05 -14.39
C VAL A 308 -17.21 1.75 -13.89
N GLU A 309 -17.81 1.75 -12.70
CA GLU A 309 -18.40 0.56 -12.06
C GLU A 309 -19.48 -0.10 -12.91
N ARG A 310 -20.40 0.68 -13.48
CA ARG A 310 -21.46 0.19 -14.37
C ARG A 310 -20.93 -0.52 -15.62
N ASN A 311 -19.75 -0.11 -16.10
CA ASN A 311 -19.16 -0.61 -17.32
C ASN A 311 -18.03 -1.64 -17.10
N LEU A 312 -17.65 -1.93 -15.84
CA LEU A 312 -16.60 -2.90 -15.53
C LEU A 312 -16.90 -4.32 -16.05
N GLN A 313 -18.15 -4.71 -16.21
CA GLN A 313 -18.52 -6.03 -16.71
C GLN A 313 -18.43 -6.14 -18.24
N GLN A 314 -18.30 -5.01 -18.94
CA GLN A 314 -18.20 -5.00 -20.40
C GLN A 314 -16.78 -5.40 -20.85
N SER A 315 -16.69 -5.88 -22.10
CA SER A 315 -15.41 -6.13 -22.75
C SER A 315 -14.79 -4.80 -23.21
N LEU A 316 -13.78 -4.33 -22.49
CA LEU A 316 -13.05 -3.10 -22.81
C LEU A 316 -11.81 -3.44 -23.66
N SER A 317 -11.56 -2.66 -24.71
CA SER A 317 -10.31 -2.76 -25.46
C SER A 317 -9.11 -2.31 -24.63
N LEU A 318 -7.89 -2.75 -25.00
CA LEU A 318 -6.67 -2.32 -24.32
C LEU A 318 -6.57 -0.78 -24.26
N ALA A 319 -6.90 -0.07 -25.33
CA ALA A 319 -6.88 1.39 -25.39
C ALA A 319 -7.87 2.02 -24.38
N GLN A 320 -9.09 1.45 -24.26
CA GLN A 320 -10.06 1.92 -23.25
C GLN A 320 -9.60 1.64 -21.83
N LEU A 321 -9.12 0.42 -21.54
CA LEU A 321 -8.59 0.06 -20.23
C LEU A 321 -7.49 1.01 -19.78
N LEU A 322 -6.56 1.26 -20.64
CA LEU A 322 -5.48 2.18 -20.41
C LEU A 322 -6.04 3.61 -20.19
N ALA A 323 -6.92 4.17 -21.06
CA ALA A 323 -7.51 5.50 -20.91
C ALA A 323 -8.28 5.67 -19.60
N TRP A 324 -9.11 4.70 -19.27
CA TRP A 324 -9.91 4.76 -18.04
C TRP A 324 -9.04 4.63 -16.79
N THR A 325 -8.03 3.75 -16.83
CA THR A 325 -7.08 3.63 -15.72
C THR A 325 -6.39 4.97 -15.43
N ALA A 326 -5.85 5.65 -16.46
CA ALA A 326 -5.20 6.94 -16.22
C ALA A 326 -6.18 8.03 -15.77
N LEU A 327 -7.40 8.04 -16.31
CA LEU A 327 -8.41 9.01 -15.89
C LEU A 327 -8.83 8.80 -14.42
N VAL A 328 -9.05 7.54 -14.01
CA VAL A 328 -9.40 7.22 -12.61
C VAL A 328 -8.25 7.54 -11.67
N LEU A 329 -7.01 7.16 -12.01
CA LEU A 329 -5.84 7.50 -11.21
C LEU A 329 -5.63 9.02 -11.08
N ARG A 330 -5.84 9.77 -12.17
CA ARG A 330 -5.79 11.24 -12.13
C ARG A 330 -6.83 11.83 -11.18
N ASN A 331 -8.06 11.31 -11.22
CA ASN A 331 -9.12 11.70 -10.30
C ASN A 331 -8.80 11.32 -8.85
N LEU A 332 -8.17 10.17 -8.62
CA LEU A 332 -7.73 9.75 -7.30
C LEU A 332 -6.62 10.66 -6.75
N CYS A 333 -5.63 11.04 -7.56
CA CYS A 333 -4.60 12.01 -7.17
C CYS A 333 -5.19 13.36 -6.76
N ALA A 334 -6.31 13.76 -7.37
CA ALA A 334 -7.00 15.00 -7.00
C ALA A 334 -7.68 14.91 -5.63
N SER A 335 -8.17 13.73 -5.25
CA SER A 335 -8.89 13.50 -3.98
C SER A 335 -7.95 13.13 -2.83
N GLN A 336 -6.93 12.35 -3.14
CA GLN A 336 -5.97 11.76 -2.20
C GLN A 336 -4.54 11.98 -2.73
N PRO A 337 -3.90 13.10 -2.41
CA PRO A 337 -2.57 13.41 -2.91
C PRO A 337 -1.55 12.37 -2.41
N SER A 338 -0.90 11.69 -3.36
CA SER A 338 0.25 10.81 -3.13
C SER A 338 1.31 11.11 -4.18
N GLU A 339 2.52 11.39 -3.75
CA GLU A 339 3.67 11.59 -4.65
C GLU A 339 3.94 10.32 -5.46
N GLU A 340 3.87 9.16 -4.82
CA GLU A 340 4.11 7.87 -5.45
C GLU A 340 3.08 7.56 -6.53
N LEU A 341 1.79 7.84 -6.26
CA LEU A 341 0.72 7.67 -7.23
C LEU A 341 0.89 8.62 -8.43
N ALA A 342 1.29 9.88 -8.17
CA ALA A 342 1.55 10.86 -9.22
C ALA A 342 2.74 10.46 -10.11
N LEU A 343 3.82 9.95 -9.51
CA LEU A 343 4.98 9.41 -10.24
C LEU A 343 4.59 8.19 -11.09
N GLY A 344 3.81 7.27 -10.52
CA GLY A 344 3.29 6.11 -11.25
C GLY A 344 2.39 6.50 -12.43
N LEU A 345 1.51 7.48 -12.24
CA LEU A 345 0.65 8.02 -13.30
C LEU A 345 1.48 8.71 -14.40
N SER A 346 2.48 9.51 -14.03
CA SER A 346 3.40 10.15 -14.99
C SER A 346 4.14 9.10 -15.83
N HIS A 347 4.61 8.04 -15.18
CA HIS A 347 5.25 6.91 -15.86
C HIS A 347 4.31 6.21 -16.84
N LEU A 348 3.08 5.91 -16.41
CA LEU A 348 2.04 5.33 -17.26
C LEU A 348 1.74 6.20 -18.49
N GLN A 349 1.60 7.51 -18.29
CA GLN A 349 1.34 8.48 -19.36
C GLN A 349 2.48 8.54 -20.37
N ARG A 350 3.74 8.53 -19.91
CA ARG A 350 4.89 8.50 -20.81
C ARG A 350 4.97 7.20 -21.61
N LEU A 351 4.72 6.06 -20.96
CA LEU A 351 4.71 4.77 -21.63
C LEU A 351 3.64 4.73 -22.74
N TRP A 352 2.56 5.46 -22.57
CA TRP A 352 1.48 5.56 -23.57
C TRP A 352 1.81 6.36 -24.83
N THR A 353 2.83 7.20 -24.77
CA THR A 353 3.31 7.85 -26.00
C THR A 353 3.97 6.86 -26.96
N GLN A 354 4.28 5.64 -26.48
CA GLN A 354 4.82 4.56 -27.31
C GLN A 354 3.70 3.64 -27.82
N PRO A 355 3.80 3.06 -29.02
CA PRO A 355 2.84 2.08 -29.49
C PRO A 355 2.76 0.88 -28.53
N PRO A 356 1.56 0.42 -28.13
CA PRO A 356 1.38 -0.69 -27.20
C PRO A 356 1.63 -2.05 -27.90
N VAL A 357 2.85 -2.28 -28.38
CA VAL A 357 3.21 -3.44 -29.18
C VAL A 357 4.34 -4.23 -28.55
N GLY A 358 4.18 -5.55 -28.50
CA GLY A 358 5.22 -6.49 -28.18
C GLY A 358 5.41 -6.75 -26.71
N ARG A 359 6.29 -7.74 -26.47
CA ARG A 359 6.55 -8.28 -25.12
C ARG A 359 7.20 -7.27 -24.18
N GLU A 360 8.18 -6.51 -24.66
CA GLU A 360 8.91 -5.55 -23.82
C GLU A 360 8.00 -4.40 -23.34
N TRP A 361 7.17 -3.86 -24.22
CA TRP A 361 6.20 -2.85 -23.84
C TRP A 361 5.23 -3.39 -22.76
N ALA A 362 4.75 -4.62 -22.90
CA ALA A 362 3.86 -5.23 -21.93
C ALA A 362 4.54 -5.49 -20.58
N LEU A 363 5.81 -5.91 -20.57
CA LEU A 363 6.61 -6.05 -19.35
C LEU A 363 6.81 -4.69 -18.66
N HIS A 364 7.06 -3.65 -19.42
CA HIS A 364 7.20 -2.30 -18.90
C HIS A 364 5.87 -1.80 -18.29
N ALA A 365 4.76 -1.97 -19.01
CA ALA A 365 3.44 -1.63 -18.51
C ALA A 365 3.09 -2.38 -17.23
N GLN A 366 3.42 -3.66 -17.11
CA GLN A 366 3.24 -4.44 -15.89
C GLN A 366 4.04 -3.90 -14.70
N ALA A 367 5.28 -3.46 -14.92
CA ALA A 367 6.08 -2.85 -13.85
C ALA A 367 5.42 -1.57 -13.32
N VAL A 368 4.87 -0.75 -14.22
CA VAL A 368 4.09 0.45 -13.84
C VAL A 368 2.85 0.04 -13.03
N LEU A 369 2.10 -0.96 -13.49
CA LEU A 369 0.91 -1.44 -12.77
C LEU A 369 1.27 -1.98 -11.38
N GLU A 370 2.35 -2.76 -11.28
CA GLU A 370 2.80 -3.29 -9.99
C GLU A 370 3.11 -2.18 -8.99
N ARG A 371 3.77 -1.12 -9.44
CA ARG A 371 4.05 0.05 -8.62
C ARG A 371 2.77 0.74 -8.16
N LEU A 372 1.85 1.02 -9.08
CA LEU A 372 0.55 1.64 -8.78
C LEU A 372 -0.29 0.79 -7.82
N ARG A 373 -0.31 -0.52 -8.00
CA ARG A 373 -1.05 -1.45 -7.12
C ARG A 373 -0.49 -1.46 -5.70
N ARG A 374 0.84 -1.42 -5.53
CA ARG A 374 1.44 -1.31 -4.19
C ARG A 374 1.04 -0.03 -3.49
N GLU A 375 1.06 1.09 -4.21
CA GLU A 375 0.65 2.36 -3.62
C GLU A 375 -0.82 2.38 -3.25
N LEU A 376 -1.71 1.90 -4.14
CA LEU A 376 -3.13 1.77 -3.81
C LEU A 376 -3.36 0.89 -2.57
N ALA A 377 -2.65 -0.23 -2.47
CA ALA A 377 -2.74 -1.09 -1.29
C ALA A 377 -2.28 -0.36 -0.02
N ALA A 378 -1.16 0.38 -0.09
CA ALA A 378 -0.65 1.14 1.05
C ALA A 378 -1.62 2.26 1.50
N LEU A 379 -2.25 2.96 0.55
CA LEU A 379 -3.27 3.98 0.84
C LEU A 379 -4.49 3.36 1.54
N VAL A 380 -5.00 2.25 1.01
CA VAL A 380 -6.14 1.54 1.59
C VAL A 380 -5.80 0.96 2.97
N ASP A 381 -4.64 0.35 3.14
CA ASP A 381 -4.20 -0.19 4.42
C ASP A 381 -4.05 0.93 5.46
N GLY A 382 -3.54 2.11 5.07
CA GLY A 382 -3.49 3.30 5.92
C GLY A 382 -4.87 3.75 6.40
N ASP A 383 -5.83 3.81 5.49
CA ASP A 383 -7.22 4.15 5.83
C ASP A 383 -7.86 3.11 6.76
N VAL A 384 -7.66 1.82 6.50
CA VAL A 384 -8.17 0.74 7.36
C VAL A 384 -7.57 0.82 8.76
N HIS A 385 -6.25 0.99 8.88
CA HIS A 385 -5.58 1.13 10.18
C HIS A 385 -6.03 2.36 10.96
N LEU A 386 -6.39 3.44 10.26
CA LEU A 386 -6.89 4.64 10.90
C LEU A 386 -8.36 4.52 11.32
N LEU A 387 -9.23 3.98 10.45
CA LEU A 387 -10.68 4.02 10.63
C LEU A 387 -11.25 2.82 11.40
N GLN A 388 -10.76 1.61 11.15
CA GLN A 388 -11.35 0.39 11.72
C GLN A 388 -11.30 0.35 13.25
N PRO A 389 -10.19 0.68 13.94
CA PRO A 389 -10.16 0.71 15.39
C PRO A 389 -11.13 1.73 16.00
N VAL A 390 -11.30 2.88 15.32
CA VAL A 390 -12.25 3.91 15.73
C VAL A 390 -13.70 3.42 15.55
N ALA A 391 -13.99 2.73 14.45
CA ALA A 391 -15.31 2.15 14.20
C ALA A 391 -15.66 1.08 15.23
N GLU A 392 -14.71 0.25 15.64
CA GLU A 392 -14.92 -0.75 16.70
C GLU A 392 -15.16 -0.10 18.07
N TYR A 393 -14.43 0.96 18.37
CA TYR A 393 -14.59 1.68 19.64
C TYR A 393 -15.94 2.39 19.74
N LEU A 394 -16.25 3.25 18.78
CA LEU A 394 -17.51 4.01 18.76
C LEU A 394 -18.71 3.10 18.51
N GLY A 395 -18.60 2.12 17.60
CA GLY A 395 -19.67 1.17 17.31
C GLY A 395 -20.12 0.38 18.53
N ARG A 396 -19.20 -0.07 19.36
CA ARG A 396 -19.52 -0.72 20.65
C ARG A 396 -20.21 0.24 21.61
N ALA A 397 -19.71 1.46 21.73
CA ALA A 397 -20.30 2.47 22.60
C ALA A 397 -21.73 2.82 22.19
N PHE A 398 -22.01 2.84 20.91
CA PHE A 398 -23.34 3.17 20.37
C PHE A 398 -24.29 1.97 20.29
N GLY A 399 -23.82 0.74 20.46
CA GLY A 399 -24.60 -0.46 20.18
C GLY A 399 -24.93 -0.65 18.69
N ALA A 400 -24.04 -0.19 17.81
CA ALA A 400 -24.21 -0.34 16.37
C ALA A 400 -24.21 -1.83 15.95
N ALA A 401 -24.90 -2.15 14.85
CA ALA A 401 -24.99 -3.51 14.37
C ALA A 401 -23.62 -4.09 14.03
N ASP A 402 -23.34 -5.30 14.43
CA ASP A 402 -22.04 -5.99 14.32
C ASP A 402 -21.48 -5.97 12.89
N TRP A 403 -22.32 -6.20 11.89
CA TRP A 403 -21.93 -6.16 10.49
C TRP A 403 -21.46 -4.76 10.06
N SER A 404 -22.09 -3.69 10.54
CA SER A 404 -21.74 -2.30 10.18
C SER A 404 -20.43 -1.86 10.81
N VAL A 405 -20.08 -2.43 11.96
CA VAL A 405 -18.79 -2.20 12.62
C VAL A 405 -17.69 -2.99 11.92
N ARG A 406 -17.93 -4.28 11.68
CA ARG A 406 -16.92 -5.17 11.08
C ARG A 406 -16.56 -4.79 9.63
N LEU A 407 -17.55 -4.39 8.83
CA LEU A 407 -17.35 -4.03 7.43
C LEU A 407 -17.13 -2.52 7.22
N PHE A 408 -16.96 -1.74 8.28
CA PHE A 408 -16.94 -0.28 8.21
C PHE A 408 -15.93 0.24 7.18
N SER A 409 -14.66 -0.12 7.35
CA SER A 409 -13.59 0.37 6.47
C SER A 409 -13.72 -0.17 5.05
N GLU A 410 -14.18 -1.41 4.88
CA GLU A 410 -14.46 -1.98 3.55
C GLU A 410 -15.52 -1.20 2.79
N GLU A 411 -16.63 -0.86 3.44
CA GLU A 411 -17.71 -0.08 2.84
C GLU A 411 -17.26 1.36 2.49
N VAL A 412 -16.37 1.95 3.30
CA VAL A 412 -15.76 3.23 2.96
C VAL A 412 -14.91 3.13 1.69
N VAL A 413 -14.05 2.12 1.59
CA VAL A 413 -13.18 1.90 0.42
C VAL A 413 -14.00 1.59 -0.84
N ARG A 414 -15.03 0.74 -0.74
CA ARG A 414 -15.94 0.43 -1.87
C ARG A 414 -16.65 1.65 -2.44
N GLY A 415 -16.93 2.64 -1.60
CA GLY A 415 -17.54 3.90 -2.01
C GLY A 415 -16.61 4.90 -2.68
N ARG A 416 -15.33 4.54 -2.93
CA ARG A 416 -14.29 5.46 -3.42
C ARG A 416 -13.69 5.03 -4.76
N LEU A 417 -12.88 5.93 -5.33
CA LEU A 417 -12.15 5.67 -6.59
C LEU A 417 -11.10 4.56 -6.47
N ASP A 418 -10.56 4.32 -5.26
CA ASP A 418 -9.60 3.24 -5.00
C ASP A 418 -10.13 1.87 -5.45
N PHE A 419 -11.41 1.60 -5.20
CA PHE A 419 -12.07 0.36 -5.59
C PHE A 419 -12.10 0.17 -7.12
N VAL A 420 -12.58 1.18 -7.85
CA VAL A 420 -12.66 1.07 -9.32
C VAL A 420 -11.28 1.14 -9.99
N ALA A 421 -10.32 1.88 -9.40
CA ALA A 421 -8.94 1.88 -9.84
C ALA A 421 -8.32 0.49 -9.75
N SER A 422 -8.48 -0.18 -8.60
CA SER A 422 -8.01 -1.54 -8.39
C SER A 422 -8.62 -2.53 -9.39
N ALA A 423 -9.92 -2.41 -9.67
CA ALA A 423 -10.61 -3.26 -10.63
C ALA A 423 -10.11 -3.07 -12.07
N LEU A 424 -9.85 -1.82 -12.48
CA LEU A 424 -9.26 -1.51 -13.78
C LEU A 424 -7.83 -2.05 -13.92
N LEU A 425 -6.99 -1.82 -12.91
CA LEU A 425 -5.61 -2.34 -12.88
C LEU A 425 -5.58 -3.86 -12.98
N ARG A 426 -6.51 -4.55 -12.34
CA ARG A 426 -6.66 -6.00 -12.42
C ARG A 426 -6.99 -6.46 -13.84
N LYS A 427 -7.99 -5.84 -14.49
CA LYS A 427 -8.35 -6.18 -15.87
C LYS A 427 -7.19 -5.93 -16.85
N LEU A 428 -6.51 -4.81 -16.67
CA LEU A 428 -5.36 -4.44 -17.49
C LEU A 428 -4.19 -5.43 -17.32
N ASP A 429 -3.90 -5.86 -16.08
CA ASP A 429 -2.86 -6.84 -15.79
C ASP A 429 -3.08 -8.16 -16.54
N GLY A 430 -4.33 -8.68 -16.56
CA GLY A 430 -4.65 -9.90 -17.30
C GLY A 430 -4.34 -9.78 -18.80
N VAL A 431 -4.68 -8.64 -19.42
CA VAL A 431 -4.37 -8.40 -20.83
C VAL A 431 -2.86 -8.31 -21.08
N LEU A 432 -2.14 -7.56 -20.22
CA LEU A 432 -0.70 -7.37 -20.33
C LEU A 432 0.09 -8.66 -20.14
N ARG A 433 -0.33 -9.53 -19.20
CA ARG A 433 0.25 -10.87 -18.99
C ARG A 433 0.16 -11.71 -20.25
N GLY A 434 -0.99 -11.70 -20.91
CA GLY A 434 -1.18 -12.39 -22.19
C GLY A 434 -0.22 -11.90 -23.26
N ILE A 435 -0.04 -10.57 -23.42
CA ILE A 435 0.89 -9.98 -24.40
C ILE A 435 2.35 -10.28 -24.05
N ALA A 436 2.70 -10.25 -22.76
CA ALA A 436 4.05 -10.51 -22.28
C ALA A 436 4.43 -11.99 -22.28
N GLY A 437 3.49 -12.91 -22.47
CA GLY A 437 3.70 -14.34 -22.35
C GLY A 437 4.13 -14.74 -20.93
N LEU A 438 3.58 -14.07 -19.91
CA LEU A 438 3.89 -14.33 -18.49
C LEU A 438 2.94 -15.37 -17.89
N GLY A 439 3.41 -15.97 -16.80
CA GLY A 439 2.67 -16.96 -16.05
C GLY A 439 1.28 -16.52 -15.56
N HIS A 440 0.53 -17.48 -15.09
CA HIS A 440 -0.92 -17.41 -14.89
C HIS A 440 -1.33 -16.93 -13.48
N TRP A 441 -0.42 -16.37 -12.72
CA TRP A 441 -0.67 -15.99 -11.32
C TRP A 441 -0.76 -14.49 -11.09
N GLN A 442 -1.68 -14.11 -10.20
CA GLN A 442 -1.73 -12.79 -9.59
C GLN A 442 -1.57 -12.93 -8.07
N VAL A 443 -0.44 -12.52 -7.55
CA VAL A 443 -0.20 -12.52 -6.10
C VAL A 443 -0.84 -11.27 -5.49
N VAL A 444 -1.80 -11.49 -4.59
CA VAL A 444 -2.54 -10.45 -3.84
C VAL A 444 -1.89 -10.18 -2.48
N SER A 445 -1.44 -11.24 -1.80
CA SER A 445 -0.58 -11.19 -0.63
C SER A 445 0.57 -12.17 -0.80
N ARG A 446 1.79 -11.72 -0.58
CA ARG A 446 2.97 -12.61 -0.66
C ARG A 446 3.10 -13.53 0.55
N GLY A 447 2.34 -13.27 1.61
CA GLY A 447 2.54 -13.95 2.87
C GLY A 447 4.00 -13.80 3.34
N ARG A 448 4.60 -14.93 3.72
CA ARG A 448 6.01 -15.00 4.11
C ARG A 448 6.96 -15.35 2.94
N GLY A 449 6.47 -15.29 1.71
CA GLY A 449 7.23 -15.63 0.49
C GLY A 449 7.22 -17.13 0.13
N GLU A 450 7.04 -18.00 1.12
CA GLU A 450 6.92 -19.44 0.98
C GLU A 450 5.76 -19.95 1.83
N ALA A 451 4.97 -20.87 1.31
CA ALA A 451 3.89 -21.54 2.03
C ALA A 451 3.90 -23.05 1.74
N GLY A 452 3.73 -23.86 2.78
CA GLY A 452 3.64 -25.32 2.65
C GLY A 452 2.49 -25.85 3.48
N GLY A 453 1.76 -26.85 2.96
CA GLY A 453 0.64 -27.44 3.67
C GLY A 453 -0.11 -28.49 2.88
N VAL A 454 -1.07 -29.15 3.55
CA VAL A 454 -2.00 -30.09 2.95
C VAL A 454 -3.08 -29.32 2.21
N VAL A 455 -3.40 -29.72 0.98
CA VAL A 455 -4.44 -29.07 0.17
C VAL A 455 -5.83 -29.46 0.64
N GLU A 456 -6.69 -28.47 0.84
CA GLU A 456 -8.13 -28.64 0.93
C GLU A 456 -8.81 -27.81 -0.16
N ARG A 457 -9.72 -28.45 -0.91
CA ARG A 457 -10.47 -27.79 -2.00
C ARG A 457 -11.86 -27.43 -1.53
N LEU A 458 -12.26 -26.21 -1.81
CA LEU A 458 -13.55 -25.67 -1.41
C LEU A 458 -14.23 -25.03 -2.63
N HIS A 459 -15.55 -24.98 -2.63
CA HIS A 459 -16.26 -24.15 -3.60
C HIS A 459 -16.15 -22.65 -3.23
N SER A 460 -16.33 -22.32 -1.96
CA SER A 460 -16.24 -20.96 -1.46
C SER A 460 -15.55 -20.94 -0.08
N LEU A 461 -14.76 -19.90 0.17
CA LEU A 461 -14.13 -19.66 1.47
C LEU A 461 -15.16 -19.53 2.61
N ALA A 462 -16.38 -19.10 2.29
CA ALA A 462 -17.47 -18.98 3.25
C ALA A 462 -17.83 -20.32 3.95
N THR A 463 -17.53 -21.46 3.32
CA THR A 463 -17.86 -22.79 3.87
C THR A 463 -17.00 -23.22 5.06
N VAL A 464 -15.87 -22.57 5.29
CA VAL A 464 -14.93 -22.91 6.37
C VAL A 464 -14.75 -21.79 7.39
N GLN A 465 -15.66 -20.83 7.42
CA GLN A 465 -15.61 -19.74 8.39
C GLN A 465 -15.67 -20.27 9.83
N GLY A 466 -14.78 -19.75 10.68
CA GLY A 466 -14.65 -20.16 12.08
C GLY A 466 -13.97 -21.53 12.31
N ARG A 467 -13.54 -22.23 11.28
CA ARG A 467 -12.80 -23.49 11.39
C ARG A 467 -11.33 -23.21 11.71
N VAL A 468 -10.74 -24.03 12.60
CA VAL A 468 -9.31 -24.01 12.92
C VAL A 468 -8.67 -25.26 12.32
N PHE A 469 -7.64 -25.08 11.51
CA PHE A 469 -6.87 -26.15 10.89
C PHE A 469 -5.69 -26.54 11.80
N GLN A 470 -5.69 -27.77 12.29
CA GLN A 470 -4.65 -28.28 13.18
C GLN A 470 -3.33 -28.59 12.43
N VAL A 471 -3.39 -28.71 11.12
CA VAL A 471 -2.26 -28.96 10.22
C VAL A 471 -2.14 -27.79 9.28
N ARG A 472 -0.92 -27.38 8.95
CA ARG A 472 -0.70 -26.35 7.91
C ARG A 472 -1.47 -26.70 6.65
N THR A 473 -2.36 -25.81 6.24
CA THR A 473 -3.31 -26.07 5.15
C THR A 473 -3.19 -25.02 4.06
N ILE A 474 -3.25 -25.49 2.82
CA ILE A 474 -3.40 -24.65 1.62
C ILE A 474 -4.83 -24.82 1.15
N LEU A 475 -5.59 -23.73 1.12
CA LEU A 475 -6.94 -23.73 0.59
C LEU A 475 -6.94 -23.38 -0.89
N ILE A 476 -7.65 -24.17 -1.70
CA ILE A 476 -7.95 -23.86 -3.10
C ILE A 476 -9.44 -23.67 -3.23
N THR A 477 -9.88 -22.47 -3.62
CA THR A 477 -11.30 -22.13 -3.73
C THR A 477 -11.64 -21.62 -5.13
N GLU A 478 -12.89 -21.80 -5.55
CA GLU A 478 -13.38 -21.28 -6.81
C GLU A 478 -13.76 -19.81 -6.68
N GLU A 479 -14.31 -19.40 -5.52
CA GLU A 479 -14.81 -18.08 -5.26
C GLU A 479 -14.38 -17.57 -3.87
N ILE A 480 -13.99 -16.29 -3.83
CA ILE A 480 -13.82 -15.50 -2.62
C ILE A 480 -14.66 -14.23 -2.80
N LYS A 481 -15.60 -13.98 -1.90
CA LYS A 481 -16.49 -12.81 -1.95
C LYS A 481 -15.83 -11.53 -1.43
N GLY A 482 -14.78 -11.66 -0.63
CA GLY A 482 -14.00 -10.54 -0.13
C GLY A 482 -14.32 -10.12 1.31
N ASP A 483 -15.36 -10.69 1.93
CA ASP A 483 -15.76 -10.42 3.30
C ASP A 483 -15.46 -11.57 4.28
N GLU A 484 -14.92 -12.69 3.77
CA GLU A 484 -14.61 -13.86 4.57
C GLU A 484 -13.37 -13.67 5.45
N GLU A 485 -13.37 -14.39 6.58
CA GLU A 485 -12.20 -14.55 7.44
C GLU A 485 -11.25 -15.60 6.87
N ILE A 486 -9.95 -15.42 7.10
CA ILE A 486 -8.97 -16.48 6.82
C ILE A 486 -8.90 -17.39 8.04
N PRO A 487 -9.25 -18.69 7.92
CA PRO A 487 -9.23 -19.60 9.04
C PRO A 487 -7.82 -19.79 9.62
N GLU A 488 -7.72 -19.95 10.94
CA GLU A 488 -6.46 -20.24 11.61
C GLU A 488 -5.83 -21.58 11.12
N GLY A 489 -4.51 -21.60 10.92
CA GLY A 489 -3.77 -22.74 10.37
C GLY A 489 -3.64 -22.74 8.85
N VAL A 490 -4.30 -21.82 8.14
CA VAL A 490 -4.13 -21.63 6.69
C VAL A 490 -2.81 -20.91 6.42
N THR A 491 -2.01 -21.47 5.52
CA THR A 491 -0.71 -20.89 5.10
C THR A 491 -0.77 -20.25 3.72
N ALA A 492 -1.68 -20.74 2.87
CA ALA A 492 -1.95 -20.16 1.57
C ALA A 492 -3.42 -20.31 1.17
N LEU A 493 -3.90 -19.35 0.42
CA LEU A 493 -5.23 -19.30 -0.18
C LEU A 493 -5.08 -19.04 -1.68
N LEU A 494 -5.41 -20.03 -2.49
CA LEU A 494 -5.38 -19.97 -3.94
C LEU A 494 -6.81 -19.90 -4.47
N CYS A 495 -7.09 -18.93 -5.33
CA CYS A 495 -8.42 -18.70 -5.88
C CYS A 495 -8.43 -18.73 -7.40
N LYS A 496 -9.50 -19.27 -7.99
CA LYS A 496 -9.75 -19.20 -9.44
C LYS A 496 -10.39 -17.88 -9.84
N SER A 497 -11.20 -17.29 -8.95
CA SER A 497 -11.75 -15.96 -9.17
C SER A 497 -10.75 -14.87 -8.82
N THR A 498 -10.92 -13.72 -9.45
CA THR A 498 -10.06 -12.57 -9.16
C THR A 498 -10.38 -11.98 -7.79
N VAL A 499 -9.36 -11.82 -6.98
CA VAL A 499 -9.47 -11.15 -5.68
C VAL A 499 -8.96 -9.72 -5.81
N ASP A 500 -9.74 -8.78 -5.30
CA ASP A 500 -9.36 -7.37 -5.29
C ASP A 500 -8.28 -7.11 -4.24
N LEU A 501 -7.28 -6.27 -4.59
CA LEU A 501 -6.20 -5.88 -3.69
C LEU A 501 -6.69 -5.14 -2.44
N VAL A 502 -7.83 -4.46 -2.57
CA VAL A 502 -8.46 -3.67 -1.51
C VAL A 502 -9.57 -4.44 -0.80
N SER A 503 -9.77 -5.72 -1.14
CA SER A 503 -10.77 -6.55 -0.48
C SER A 503 -10.37 -6.86 0.97
N HIS A 504 -11.35 -7.12 1.79
CA HIS A 504 -11.17 -7.45 3.19
C HIS A 504 -10.27 -8.68 3.40
N VAL A 505 -10.46 -9.72 2.58
CA VAL A 505 -9.65 -10.93 2.63
C VAL A 505 -8.19 -10.65 2.26
N ALA A 506 -7.94 -9.72 1.34
CA ALA A 506 -6.58 -9.35 0.96
C ALA A 506 -5.83 -8.65 2.10
N VAL A 507 -6.50 -7.74 2.81
CA VAL A 507 -5.96 -7.07 4.00
C VAL A 507 -5.64 -8.11 5.08
N ARG A 508 -6.59 -9.01 5.39
CA ARG A 508 -6.39 -10.08 6.38
C ARG A 508 -5.28 -11.04 6.02
N ALA A 509 -5.13 -11.38 4.73
CA ALA A 509 -4.05 -12.25 4.27
C ALA A 509 -2.67 -11.60 4.51
N ARG A 510 -2.55 -10.30 4.29
CA ARG A 510 -1.32 -9.55 4.58
C ARG A 510 -1.03 -9.53 6.06
N ASP A 511 -2.00 -9.19 6.89
CA ASP A 511 -1.85 -9.12 8.35
C ASP A 511 -1.49 -10.48 8.97
N ALA A 512 -2.12 -11.56 8.49
CA ALA A 512 -1.84 -12.93 8.94
C ALA A 512 -0.55 -13.52 8.35
N GLY A 513 0.08 -12.87 7.37
CA GLY A 513 1.22 -13.40 6.65
C GLY A 513 0.90 -14.65 5.82
N VAL A 514 -0.33 -14.74 5.29
CA VAL A 514 -0.83 -15.82 4.44
C VAL A 514 -0.64 -15.47 2.98
N LEU A 515 -0.13 -16.41 2.17
CA LEU A 515 -0.05 -16.26 0.72
C LEU A 515 -1.47 -16.25 0.15
N LEU A 516 -1.86 -15.18 -0.53
CA LEU A 516 -3.11 -15.10 -1.28
C LEU A 516 -2.79 -14.83 -2.76
N ALA A 517 -3.20 -15.75 -3.63
CA ALA A 517 -2.96 -15.62 -5.05
C ALA A 517 -4.15 -16.10 -5.89
N THR A 518 -4.42 -15.37 -6.98
CA THR A 518 -5.34 -15.79 -8.02
C THR A 518 -4.58 -16.53 -9.11
N CYS A 519 -5.09 -17.69 -9.52
CA CYS A 519 -4.62 -18.44 -10.68
C CYS A 519 -5.52 -18.20 -11.87
N TRP A 520 -4.99 -17.61 -12.93
CA TRP A 520 -5.75 -17.31 -14.16
C TRP A 520 -5.90 -18.53 -15.07
N ASP A 521 -5.03 -19.53 -14.88
CA ASP A 521 -5.08 -20.78 -15.61
C ASP A 521 -5.70 -21.86 -14.73
N ALA A 522 -6.96 -22.15 -15.00
CA ALA A 522 -7.71 -23.15 -14.26
C ALA A 522 -7.05 -24.56 -14.33
N ASP A 523 -6.34 -24.86 -15.42
CA ASP A 523 -5.74 -26.17 -15.64
C ASP A 523 -4.57 -26.44 -14.67
N GLN A 524 -3.82 -25.42 -14.27
CA GLN A 524 -2.72 -25.57 -13.30
C GLN A 524 -3.19 -26.02 -11.90
N LEU A 525 -4.41 -25.67 -11.52
CA LEU A 525 -5.00 -26.10 -10.25
C LEU A 525 -5.87 -27.34 -10.38
N THR A 526 -6.20 -27.78 -11.60
CA THR A 526 -7.10 -28.93 -11.85
C THR A 526 -6.47 -30.25 -11.43
N ASP A 527 -5.17 -30.42 -11.66
CA ASP A 527 -4.39 -31.62 -11.32
C ASP A 527 -4.02 -31.72 -9.83
N VAL A 528 -4.28 -30.71 -9.04
CA VAL A 528 -4.02 -30.70 -7.60
C VAL A 528 -5.21 -31.33 -6.87
N ARG A 529 -5.01 -32.46 -6.18
CA ARG A 529 -6.06 -33.17 -5.44
C ARG A 529 -6.07 -32.75 -3.96
N GLY A 530 -7.24 -32.79 -3.34
CA GLY A 530 -7.37 -32.65 -1.88
C GLY A 530 -6.56 -33.73 -1.15
N GLY A 531 -5.96 -33.38 -0.02
CA GLY A 531 -5.10 -34.26 0.76
C GLY A 531 -3.63 -34.31 0.32
N GLN A 532 -3.27 -33.73 -0.85
CA GLN A 532 -1.87 -33.64 -1.28
C GLN A 532 -1.13 -32.57 -0.49
N TRP A 533 0.14 -32.78 -0.23
CA TRP A 533 1.01 -31.77 0.33
C TRP A 533 1.67 -30.95 -0.80
N LEU A 534 1.60 -29.66 -0.70
CA LEU A 534 2.24 -28.73 -1.65
C LEU A 534 3.21 -27.80 -0.93
N ARG A 535 4.20 -27.36 -1.69
CA ARG A 535 5.06 -26.22 -1.38
C ARG A 535 4.85 -25.16 -2.45
N LEU A 536 4.59 -23.95 -2.02
CA LEU A 536 4.37 -22.79 -2.87
C LEU A 536 5.48 -21.78 -2.60
N GLN A 537 6.09 -21.29 -3.66
CA GLN A 537 7.09 -20.20 -3.57
C GLN A 537 6.66 -19.06 -4.46
N VAL A 538 6.75 -17.84 -3.94
CA VAL A 538 6.46 -16.62 -4.69
C VAL A 538 7.78 -16.07 -5.21
N SER A 539 7.94 -16.07 -6.53
CA SER A 539 9.10 -15.45 -7.18
C SER A 539 9.12 -13.94 -6.99
N ALA A 540 10.27 -13.32 -7.18
CA ALA A 540 10.39 -11.85 -7.18
C ALA A 540 9.45 -11.21 -8.23
N ALA A 541 9.19 -11.92 -9.33
CA ALA A 541 8.30 -11.52 -10.40
C ALA A 541 6.80 -11.63 -10.07
N GLY A 542 6.43 -12.20 -8.92
CA GLY A 542 5.02 -12.38 -8.53
C GLY A 542 4.36 -13.59 -9.16
N ASP A 543 5.13 -14.54 -9.70
CA ASP A 543 4.62 -15.84 -10.09
C ASP A 543 4.70 -16.82 -8.92
N VAL A 544 3.79 -17.81 -8.89
CA VAL A 544 3.75 -18.85 -7.87
C VAL A 544 4.26 -20.15 -8.48
N THR A 545 5.36 -20.67 -7.94
CA THR A 545 5.84 -22.00 -8.25
C THR A 545 5.12 -22.99 -7.34
N VAL A 546 4.54 -24.03 -7.92
CA VAL A 546 3.82 -25.10 -7.21
C VAL A 546 4.66 -26.38 -7.29
N GLU A 547 5.21 -26.81 -6.17
CA GLU A 547 5.96 -28.06 -6.06
C GLU A 547 5.11 -29.08 -5.32
N ARG A 548 5.04 -30.30 -5.88
CA ARG A 548 4.43 -31.47 -5.23
C ARG A 548 5.51 -32.16 -4.40
N GLY A 549 5.25 -32.41 -3.13
CA GLY A 549 6.17 -33.03 -2.25
C GLY A 549 5.49 -33.86 -1.16
N GLU A 550 6.27 -34.61 -0.42
CA GLU A 550 5.79 -35.22 0.82
C GLU A 550 5.91 -34.18 1.95
N PRO A 551 5.03 -34.24 2.98
CA PRO A 551 5.27 -33.47 4.19
C PRO A 551 6.69 -33.80 4.62
N ALA A 552 7.55 -32.81 4.75
CA ALA A 552 8.85 -32.97 5.36
C ALA A 552 8.60 -33.49 6.77
N GLY A 553 8.49 -34.80 6.86
CA GLY A 553 8.62 -35.53 8.11
C GLY A 553 9.92 -35.08 8.69
N GLY A 554 9.94 -34.76 9.98
CA GLY A 554 11.00 -34.04 10.67
C GLY A 554 12.32 -34.17 9.96
N VAL A 555 12.75 -33.12 9.32
CA VAL A 555 14.09 -33.01 8.79
C VAL A 555 14.98 -33.13 10.00
N THR A 556 15.45 -34.30 10.27
CA THR A 556 16.63 -34.48 11.09
C THR A 556 17.71 -33.71 10.34
N ILE A 557 17.96 -32.49 10.81
CA ILE A 557 19.05 -31.66 10.32
C ILE A 557 20.29 -32.57 10.49
N PRO A 558 20.98 -32.96 9.41
CA PRO A 558 22.19 -33.73 9.57
C PRO A 558 23.10 -32.89 10.46
N SER A 559 23.45 -33.43 11.63
CA SER A 559 24.47 -32.86 12.51
C SER A 559 25.75 -32.82 11.69
N ARG A 560 26.05 -31.65 11.13
CA ARG A 560 27.33 -31.37 10.50
C ARG A 560 28.40 -31.48 11.58
N ALA A 561 29.47 -32.17 11.28
CA ALA A 561 30.62 -32.31 12.17
C ALA A 561 31.05 -30.91 12.63
N ALA A 562 31.18 -30.74 13.94
CA ALA A 562 31.65 -29.51 14.57
C ALA A 562 32.94 -29.08 13.90
N GLN A 563 32.95 -27.89 13.27
CA GLN A 563 34.17 -27.34 12.72
C GLN A 563 35.15 -26.98 13.87
N PRO A 564 36.45 -27.18 13.68
CA PRO A 564 37.44 -26.91 14.73
C PRO A 564 37.35 -25.44 15.16
N VAL A 565 37.35 -25.24 16.48
CA VAL A 565 37.37 -23.88 17.07
C VAL A 565 38.65 -23.18 16.65
N VAL A 566 38.52 -22.18 15.76
CA VAL A 566 39.64 -21.33 15.37
C VAL A 566 39.85 -20.30 16.46
N ARG A 567 41.03 -20.29 17.11
CA ARG A 567 41.38 -19.22 18.04
C ARG A 567 41.63 -17.93 17.27
N PRO A 568 41.09 -16.76 17.76
CA PRO A 568 41.37 -15.48 17.13
C PRO A 568 42.89 -15.23 17.04
N PRO A 569 43.42 -14.88 15.87
CA PRO A 569 44.83 -14.51 15.76
C PRO A 569 45.06 -13.21 16.56
N LYS A 570 46.24 -13.06 17.16
CA LYS A 570 46.67 -11.75 17.64
C LYS A 570 47.19 -10.98 16.46
N PRO A 571 46.53 -9.88 16.00
CA PRO A 571 46.95 -9.18 14.82
C PRO A 571 48.24 -8.37 15.11
N ASP A 572 49.26 -8.62 14.35
CA ASP A 572 50.51 -7.80 14.39
C ASP A 572 50.27 -6.44 13.73
N ILE A 573 49.37 -6.37 12.77
CA ILE A 573 48.98 -5.17 12.04
C ILE A 573 47.51 -4.93 12.29
N LEU A 574 47.14 -3.75 12.81
CA LEU A 574 45.77 -3.41 13.20
C LEU A 574 44.86 -2.94 12.05
N ALA A 575 45.44 -2.51 10.93
CA ALA A 575 44.72 -2.14 9.71
C ALA A 575 45.51 -2.56 8.48
N LEU A 576 44.86 -3.25 7.55
CA LEU A 576 45.44 -3.87 6.38
C LEU A 576 45.07 -3.13 5.09
N ARG A 577 45.96 -3.12 4.11
CA ARG A 577 45.69 -2.71 2.72
C ARG A 577 45.52 -3.97 1.85
N PRO A 578 44.88 -3.87 0.65
CA PRO A 578 44.60 -5.05 -0.20
C PRO A 578 45.81 -5.96 -0.45
N LYS A 579 47.01 -5.40 -0.61
CA LYS A 579 48.23 -6.20 -0.80
C LYS A 579 48.58 -7.13 0.37
N ASP A 580 48.07 -6.84 1.58
CA ASP A 580 48.35 -7.54 2.82
C ASP A 580 47.22 -8.53 3.21
N PHE A 581 46.16 -8.65 2.41
CA PHE A 581 45.03 -9.53 2.66
C PHE A 581 45.42 -10.99 2.48
N ARG A 582 45.12 -11.83 3.48
CA ARG A 582 45.40 -13.26 3.51
C ARG A 582 44.22 -14.04 4.14
N PRO A 583 44.11 -15.36 3.90
CA PRO A 583 43.02 -16.18 4.45
C PRO A 583 42.96 -16.23 5.98
N ASP A 584 44.07 -15.97 6.65
CA ASP A 584 44.20 -15.98 8.11
C ASP A 584 43.89 -14.63 8.76
N ASN A 585 43.74 -13.54 7.98
CA ASN A 585 43.54 -12.21 8.53
C ASN A 585 42.26 -11.49 8.05
N VAL A 586 41.66 -11.84 6.90
CA VAL A 586 40.41 -11.28 6.40
C VAL A 586 39.55 -12.34 5.77
N GLY A 587 38.25 -12.03 5.60
CA GLY A 587 37.26 -12.89 4.98
C GLY A 587 37.35 -12.97 3.44
N ALA A 588 36.39 -13.63 2.87
CA ALA A 588 36.35 -13.88 1.42
C ALA A 588 36.02 -12.63 0.60
N LYS A 589 35.23 -11.70 1.11
CA LYS A 589 34.92 -10.42 0.40
C LYS A 589 36.20 -9.64 0.07
N SER A 590 37.05 -9.42 1.08
CA SER A 590 38.36 -8.73 0.90
C SER A 590 39.26 -9.49 -0.03
N ARG A 591 39.41 -10.79 0.15
CA ARG A 591 40.32 -11.64 -0.66
C ARG A 591 39.89 -11.71 -2.13
N ASN A 592 38.61 -11.81 -2.42
CA ASN A 592 38.15 -11.89 -3.81
C ASN A 592 38.41 -10.59 -4.55
N LEU A 593 38.21 -9.41 -3.91
CA LEU A 593 38.58 -8.12 -4.50
C LEU A 593 40.10 -8.01 -4.75
N GLN A 594 40.90 -8.49 -3.80
CA GLN A 594 42.39 -8.52 -3.98
C GLN A 594 42.76 -9.39 -5.19
N ARG A 595 42.19 -10.58 -5.34
CA ARG A 595 42.45 -11.50 -6.46
C ARG A 595 42.11 -10.91 -7.82
N LEU A 596 41.14 -9.99 -7.89
CA LEU A 596 40.71 -9.29 -9.11
C LEU A 596 41.65 -8.14 -9.46
N THR A 597 42.39 -7.58 -8.47
CA THR A 597 43.27 -6.45 -8.69
C THR A 597 44.39 -6.81 -9.68
N GLY A 598 44.51 -6.04 -10.76
CA GLY A 598 45.49 -6.26 -11.83
C GLY A 598 45.15 -7.44 -12.79
N ARG A 599 43.95 -8.05 -12.67
CA ARG A 599 43.49 -9.11 -13.58
C ARG A 599 42.31 -8.70 -14.43
N LEU A 600 41.69 -7.57 -14.10
CA LEU A 600 40.55 -7.04 -14.84
C LEU A 600 41.00 -6.09 -15.96
N PRO A 601 40.25 -5.99 -17.07
CA PRO A 601 40.46 -4.93 -18.06
C PRO A 601 40.41 -3.53 -17.46
N ASP A 602 41.15 -2.56 -18.01
CA ASP A 602 41.32 -1.20 -17.48
C ASP A 602 39.99 -0.41 -17.33
N TRP A 603 38.94 -0.78 -18.05
CA TRP A 603 37.64 -0.13 -17.96
C TRP A 603 36.78 -0.61 -16.77
N ILE A 604 37.19 -1.66 -16.05
CA ILE A 604 36.54 -2.17 -14.85
C ILE A 604 37.38 -1.75 -13.64
N HIS A 605 36.79 -0.94 -12.78
CA HIS A 605 37.46 -0.39 -11.61
C HIS A 605 37.05 -1.15 -10.33
N ILE A 606 37.94 -1.17 -9.35
CA ILE A 606 37.69 -1.64 -7.99
C ILE A 606 37.81 -0.45 -7.07
N PRO A 607 36.81 -0.11 -6.21
CA PRO A 607 36.95 0.98 -5.25
C PRO A 607 38.09 0.76 -4.28
N ALA A 608 38.70 1.86 -3.81
CA ALA A 608 39.73 1.82 -2.78
C ALA A 608 39.19 1.16 -1.50
N SER A 609 40.03 0.38 -0.81
CA SER A 609 39.59 -0.31 0.41
C SER A 609 40.74 -0.55 1.39
N VAL A 610 40.40 -0.72 2.67
CA VAL A 610 41.24 -1.21 3.77
C VAL A 610 40.45 -2.15 4.64
N ALA A 611 41.04 -2.92 5.49
CA ALA A 611 40.33 -3.82 6.41
C ALA A 611 40.91 -3.77 7.82
N LEU A 612 40.01 -3.84 8.82
CA LEU A 612 40.33 -4.22 10.18
C LEU A 612 40.34 -5.76 10.21
N PRO A 613 41.50 -6.42 10.50
CA PRO A 613 41.64 -7.86 10.40
C PRO A 613 40.90 -8.62 11.52
N PHE A 614 40.81 -9.93 11.37
CA PHE A 614 40.40 -10.82 12.45
C PHE A 614 41.29 -10.61 13.70
N GLY A 615 40.65 -10.67 14.88
CA GLY A 615 41.28 -10.49 16.17
C GLY A 615 41.33 -9.01 16.67
N VAL A 616 41.02 -8.02 15.82
CA VAL A 616 40.93 -6.62 16.26
C VAL A 616 39.74 -6.41 17.18
N CYS A 617 38.58 -7.02 16.91
CA CYS A 617 37.42 -6.97 17.79
C CYS A 617 37.74 -7.50 19.19
N GLU A 618 38.41 -8.66 19.26
CA GLU A 618 38.83 -9.29 20.50
C GLU A 618 39.86 -8.44 21.24
N ARG A 619 40.79 -7.81 20.51
CA ARG A 619 41.74 -6.87 21.11
C ARG A 619 41.04 -5.64 21.70
N VAL A 620 40.04 -5.11 21.03
CA VAL A 620 39.25 -3.97 21.53
C VAL A 620 38.45 -4.36 22.77
N LEU A 621 37.91 -5.56 22.79
CA LEU A 621 37.24 -6.11 24.00
C LEU A 621 38.25 -6.25 25.17
N ASP A 622 39.50 -6.62 24.92
CA ASP A 622 40.50 -6.77 25.95
C ASP A 622 41.16 -5.46 26.39
N ASP A 623 40.81 -4.32 25.75
CA ASP A 623 41.34 -3.01 26.12
C ASP A 623 40.84 -2.58 27.51
N PRO A 624 41.73 -2.05 28.38
CA PRO A 624 41.36 -1.60 29.75
C PRO A 624 40.21 -0.59 29.76
N GLY A 625 40.10 0.27 28.76
CA GLY A 625 39.01 1.25 28.62
C GLY A 625 37.65 0.62 28.39
N ASN A 626 37.59 -0.61 27.87
CA ASN A 626 36.38 -1.35 27.58
C ASN A 626 36.01 -2.40 28.62
N ARG A 627 36.71 -2.50 29.74
CA ARG A 627 36.62 -3.57 30.74
C ARG A 627 35.19 -3.80 31.22
N ALA A 628 34.47 -2.75 31.59
CA ALA A 628 33.08 -2.88 32.12
C ALA A 628 32.13 -3.45 31.06
N VAL A 629 32.23 -2.97 29.80
CA VAL A 629 31.43 -3.46 28.68
C VAL A 629 31.77 -4.91 28.35
N THR A 630 33.04 -5.27 28.40
CA THR A 630 33.52 -6.65 28.15
C THR A 630 33.04 -7.63 29.20
N GLU A 631 33.04 -7.24 30.50
CA GLU A 631 32.50 -8.06 31.58
C GLU A 631 30.99 -8.31 31.36
N GLU A 632 30.21 -7.27 31.00
CA GLU A 632 28.80 -7.41 30.63
C GLU A 632 28.61 -8.34 29.43
N TYR A 633 29.33 -8.12 28.34
CA TYR A 633 29.30 -8.95 27.15
C TYR A 633 29.56 -10.42 27.43
N ARG A 634 30.60 -10.74 28.21
CA ARG A 634 30.95 -12.11 28.60
C ARG A 634 29.88 -12.76 29.49
N SER A 635 29.25 -11.99 30.37
CA SER A 635 28.14 -12.46 31.22
C SER A 635 26.90 -12.80 30.36
N LEU A 636 26.56 -11.93 29.37
CA LEU A 636 25.47 -12.18 28.45
C LEU A 636 25.73 -13.42 27.57
N MET A 637 26.93 -13.59 27.08
CA MET A 637 27.37 -14.77 26.33
C MET A 637 27.19 -16.06 27.14
N ALA A 638 27.61 -16.06 28.39
CA ALA A 638 27.46 -17.22 29.28
C ALA A 638 25.99 -17.59 29.54
N SER A 639 25.13 -16.57 29.56
CA SER A 639 23.67 -16.75 29.70
C SER A 639 23.01 -17.33 28.46
N LEU A 640 23.48 -16.97 27.28
CA LEU A 640 22.86 -17.34 26.00
C LEU A 640 22.78 -18.86 25.76
N GLY A 641 23.73 -19.61 26.27
CA GLY A 641 23.78 -21.08 26.19
C GLY A 641 22.79 -21.84 27.07
N ARG A 642 22.13 -21.16 28.03
CA ARG A 642 21.26 -21.73 29.07
C ARG A 642 19.83 -21.19 29.06
N THR A 643 19.49 -20.36 28.08
CA THR A 643 18.27 -19.55 28.05
C THR A 643 17.18 -20.18 27.18
N GLU A 644 15.92 -20.07 27.61
CA GLU A 644 14.74 -20.45 26.86
C GLU A 644 14.59 -19.62 25.58
N ARG A 645 14.00 -20.22 24.54
CA ARG A 645 13.94 -19.65 23.19
C ARG A 645 13.29 -18.27 23.12
N GLU A 646 12.29 -18.03 23.97
CA GLU A 646 11.53 -16.78 24.02
C GLU A 646 12.37 -15.59 24.54
N VAL A 647 13.39 -15.85 25.34
CA VAL A 647 14.25 -14.80 25.95
C VAL A 647 15.46 -14.47 25.07
N VAL A 648 15.83 -15.37 24.14
CA VAL A 648 17.00 -15.19 23.26
C VAL A 648 16.99 -13.85 22.51
N PRO A 649 15.89 -13.37 21.87
CA PRO A 649 15.89 -12.08 21.17
C PRO A 649 16.32 -10.89 22.03
N SER A 650 15.88 -10.85 23.29
CA SER A 650 16.25 -9.78 24.23
C SER A 650 17.73 -9.83 24.63
N LEU A 651 18.29 -11.03 24.78
CA LEU A 651 19.73 -11.21 25.06
C LEU A 651 20.58 -10.80 23.85
N LEU A 652 20.15 -11.17 22.63
CA LEU A 652 20.84 -10.75 21.42
C LEU A 652 20.84 -9.23 21.25
N ALA A 653 19.73 -8.56 21.56
CA ALA A 653 19.65 -7.10 21.55
C ALA A 653 20.66 -6.48 22.54
N ARG A 654 20.73 -6.99 23.76
CA ARG A 654 21.68 -6.52 24.77
C ARG A 654 23.15 -6.79 24.38
N LEU A 655 23.43 -7.91 23.71
CA LEU A 655 24.78 -8.19 23.17
C LEU A 655 25.17 -7.18 22.09
N ARG A 656 24.25 -6.83 21.19
CA ARG A 656 24.49 -5.79 20.19
C ARG A 656 24.77 -4.43 20.84
N ASP A 657 23.93 -4.04 21.79
CA ASP A 657 24.11 -2.77 22.51
C ASP A 657 25.43 -2.69 23.26
N ALA A 658 25.89 -3.80 23.86
CA ALA A 658 27.20 -3.86 24.52
C ALA A 658 28.34 -3.62 23.54
N ILE A 659 28.32 -4.27 22.36
CA ILE A 659 29.39 -4.10 21.34
C ILE A 659 29.40 -2.68 20.77
N VAL A 660 28.24 -2.08 20.54
CA VAL A 660 28.15 -0.70 20.00
C VAL A 660 28.73 0.33 20.96
N ARG A 661 28.75 0.05 22.27
CA ARG A 661 29.33 0.93 23.31
C ARG A 661 30.86 0.81 23.45
N LEU A 662 31.53 -0.05 22.71
CA LEU A 662 33.00 -0.18 22.79
C LEU A 662 33.72 1.10 22.35
N HIS A 663 34.64 1.57 23.19
CA HIS A 663 35.51 2.70 22.87
C HIS A 663 36.61 2.28 21.91
N SER A 664 37.01 3.21 20.99
CA SER A 664 38.14 3.03 20.10
C SER A 664 39.46 3.20 20.85
N PRO A 665 40.34 2.17 20.91
CA PRO A 665 41.69 2.33 21.38
C PRO A 665 42.46 3.25 20.42
N SER A 666 43.35 4.12 20.96
CA SER A 666 44.05 5.13 20.18
C SER A 666 44.98 4.55 19.10
N ASP A 667 45.58 3.38 19.36
CA ASP A 667 46.43 2.67 18.40
C ASP A 667 45.63 2.11 17.21
N VAL A 668 44.42 1.60 17.46
CA VAL A 668 43.50 1.14 16.40
C VAL A 668 43.05 2.31 15.54
N GLU A 669 42.66 3.43 16.15
CA GLU A 669 42.28 4.64 15.43
C GLU A 669 43.44 5.15 14.54
N GLN A 670 44.66 5.29 15.11
CA GLN A 670 45.82 5.78 14.35
C GLN A 670 46.16 4.84 13.18
N ALA A 671 46.14 3.52 13.43
CA ALA A 671 46.46 2.54 12.40
C ALA A 671 45.44 2.58 11.26
N LEU A 672 44.14 2.67 11.58
CA LEU A 672 43.11 2.73 10.57
C LEU A 672 43.14 4.02 9.75
N ARG A 673 43.29 5.18 10.40
CA ARG A 673 43.46 6.49 9.72
C ARG A 673 44.65 6.48 8.78
N ALA A 674 45.78 5.96 9.22
CA ALA A 674 47.00 5.84 8.42
C ALA A 674 46.82 4.93 7.19
N ALA A 675 46.15 3.78 7.38
CA ALA A 675 45.88 2.85 6.29
C ALA A 675 44.88 3.46 5.25
N MET A 676 43.83 4.16 5.72
CA MET A 676 42.87 4.85 4.88
C MET A 676 43.53 5.95 4.04
N ALA A 677 44.31 6.81 4.67
CA ALA A 677 45.05 7.87 3.98
C ALA A 677 46.02 7.29 2.91
N ALA A 678 46.72 6.20 3.25
CA ALA A 678 47.62 5.53 2.32
C ALA A 678 46.92 4.81 1.16
N ALA A 679 45.63 4.49 1.31
CA ALA A 679 44.76 3.92 0.27
C ALA A 679 44.01 4.98 -0.54
N GLY A 680 44.10 6.26 -0.19
CA GLY A 680 43.38 7.34 -0.86
C GLY A 680 41.89 7.41 -0.51
N LEU A 681 41.47 6.77 0.59
CA LEU A 681 40.08 6.82 1.04
C LEU A 681 39.74 8.18 1.66
N PRO A 682 38.47 8.61 1.59
CA PRO A 682 37.99 9.81 2.30
C PRO A 682 38.32 9.74 3.82
N ALA A 683 38.49 10.90 4.45
CA ALA A 683 38.66 10.96 5.89
C ALA A 683 37.36 10.47 6.58
N ALA A 684 37.51 9.62 7.59
CA ALA A 684 36.41 9.09 8.38
C ALA A 684 36.01 10.10 9.48
N GLU A 685 35.29 11.15 9.09
CA GLU A 685 34.90 12.21 10.02
C GLU A 685 33.36 12.33 10.09
N PRO A 686 32.78 12.55 11.29
CA PRO A 686 33.46 12.49 12.59
C PRO A 686 33.87 11.06 12.97
N TRP A 687 35.02 10.91 13.62
CA TRP A 687 35.54 9.59 13.99
C TRP A 687 34.56 8.75 14.83
N SER A 688 33.84 9.39 15.74
CA SER A 688 32.86 8.73 16.58
C SER A 688 31.79 8.00 15.76
N GLU A 689 31.39 8.54 14.63
CA GLU A 689 30.43 7.89 13.72
C GLU A 689 31.05 6.76 12.90
N ALA A 690 32.28 6.97 12.41
CA ALA A 690 33.01 5.91 11.73
C ALA A 690 33.25 4.70 12.66
N TRP A 691 33.66 4.98 13.91
CA TRP A 691 33.83 3.93 14.90
C TRP A 691 32.50 3.21 15.24
N ARG A 692 31.44 3.97 15.32
CA ARG A 692 30.10 3.39 15.50
C ARG A 692 29.75 2.43 14.34
N CYS A 693 30.05 2.77 13.08
CA CYS A 693 29.87 1.86 11.96
C CYS A 693 30.69 0.56 12.12
N VAL A 694 31.95 0.66 12.57
CA VAL A 694 32.78 -0.52 12.87
C VAL A 694 32.14 -1.40 13.92
N THR A 695 31.74 -0.81 15.06
CA THR A 695 31.12 -1.57 16.17
C THR A 695 29.76 -2.14 15.79
N GLN A 696 28.99 -1.45 14.98
CA GLN A 696 27.71 -1.97 14.43
C GLN A 696 27.93 -3.18 13.51
N VAL A 697 28.99 -3.17 12.66
CA VAL A 697 29.35 -4.36 11.88
C VAL A 697 29.69 -5.55 12.80
N TRP A 698 30.48 -5.37 13.83
CA TRP A 698 30.75 -6.43 14.79
C TRP A 698 29.49 -6.87 15.54
N ALA A 699 28.62 -5.93 15.91
CA ALA A 699 27.33 -6.22 16.57
C ALA A 699 26.39 -7.05 15.69
N SER A 700 26.48 -6.90 14.37
CA SER A 700 25.62 -7.67 13.43
C SER A 700 25.80 -9.18 13.52
N LYS A 701 26.92 -9.66 14.11
CA LYS A 701 27.10 -11.06 14.50
C LYS A 701 25.96 -11.57 15.36
N TRP A 702 25.33 -10.71 16.14
CA TRP A 702 24.25 -11.02 17.07
C TRP A 702 22.86 -10.66 16.53
N ASN A 703 22.70 -10.44 15.23
CA ASN A 703 21.41 -10.39 14.59
C ASN A 703 20.70 -11.75 14.74
N GLU A 704 19.40 -11.74 15.01
CA GLU A 704 18.62 -12.97 15.20
C GLU A 704 18.78 -13.94 14.02
N ARG A 705 18.67 -13.42 12.78
CA ARG A 705 18.87 -14.22 11.56
C ARG A 705 20.26 -14.88 11.52
N ALA A 706 21.29 -14.13 11.88
CA ALA A 706 22.66 -14.65 11.90
C ALA A 706 22.87 -15.69 13.01
N PHE A 707 22.30 -15.44 14.20
CA PHE A 707 22.36 -16.36 15.33
C PHE A 707 21.64 -17.69 15.04
N TRP A 708 20.39 -17.63 14.59
CA TRP A 708 19.62 -18.85 14.30
C TRP A 708 20.19 -19.63 13.12
N SER A 709 20.68 -18.95 12.08
CA SER A 709 21.37 -19.59 10.96
C SER A 709 22.62 -20.36 11.41
N ARG A 710 23.46 -19.76 12.27
CA ARG A 710 24.63 -20.45 12.85
C ARG A 710 24.22 -21.67 13.65
N ARG A 711 23.22 -21.54 14.53
CA ARG A 711 22.71 -22.65 15.34
C ARG A 711 22.18 -23.80 14.48
N ALA A 712 21.41 -23.50 13.43
CA ALA A 712 20.90 -24.49 12.50
C ALA A 712 22.00 -25.24 11.75
N ASN A 713 23.17 -24.61 11.53
CA ASN A 713 24.30 -25.17 10.80
C ASN A 713 25.45 -25.67 11.73
N GLY A 714 25.27 -25.66 13.05
CA GLY A 714 26.25 -26.15 14.01
C GLY A 714 27.53 -25.30 14.09
N ILE A 715 27.46 -24.01 13.69
CA ILE A 715 28.62 -23.09 13.71
C ILE A 715 28.74 -22.49 15.11
N SER A 716 29.93 -22.61 15.73
CA SER A 716 30.20 -22.05 17.06
C SER A 716 30.24 -20.52 17.01
N ASP A 717 29.66 -19.89 18.03
CA ASP A 717 29.72 -18.43 18.19
C ASP A 717 31.14 -17.93 18.48
N GLU A 718 31.99 -18.74 19.16
CA GLU A 718 33.39 -18.40 19.47
C GLU A 718 34.32 -18.57 18.25
N GLY A 719 33.99 -19.48 17.32
CA GLY A 719 34.79 -19.72 16.11
C GLY A 719 34.51 -18.73 14.98
N LEU A 720 33.51 -17.89 15.12
CA LEU A 720 33.18 -16.89 14.10
C LEU A 720 33.92 -15.58 14.35
N LEU A 721 34.90 -15.30 13.47
CA LEU A 721 35.71 -14.09 13.48
C LEU A 721 35.16 -13.07 12.47
N MET A 722 35.14 -11.80 12.84
CA MET A 722 34.60 -10.70 12.04
C MET A 722 35.68 -9.67 11.75
N ALA A 723 36.20 -9.64 10.51
CA ALA A 723 36.92 -8.50 9.97
C ALA A 723 35.91 -7.45 9.47
N VAL A 724 36.36 -6.20 9.35
CA VAL A 724 35.59 -5.11 8.78
C VAL A 724 36.29 -4.58 7.54
N LEU A 725 35.67 -4.78 6.37
CA LEU A 725 36.14 -4.17 5.12
C LEU A 725 35.57 -2.75 5.04
N ILE A 726 36.47 -1.75 4.96
CA ILE A 726 36.11 -0.34 4.77
C ILE A 726 36.45 0.00 3.32
N GLN A 727 35.44 0.39 2.54
CA GLN A 727 35.53 0.61 1.10
C GLN A 727 34.96 1.96 0.74
N GLU A 728 35.51 2.60 -0.30
CA GLU A 728 34.94 3.79 -0.90
C GLU A 728 33.52 3.48 -1.42
N ALA A 729 32.54 4.26 -0.98
CA ALA A 729 31.16 4.21 -1.50
C ALA A 729 31.09 5.15 -2.72
N ILE A 730 30.84 4.56 -3.88
CA ILE A 730 30.73 5.29 -5.15
C ILE A 730 29.33 5.88 -5.30
N ALA A 731 29.23 7.17 -5.62
CA ALA A 731 27.96 7.82 -5.98
C ALA A 731 27.42 7.20 -7.28
N ALA A 732 26.61 6.16 -7.13
CA ALA A 732 26.13 5.36 -8.24
C ALA A 732 24.99 6.03 -9.01
N ASP A 733 25.06 6.03 -10.33
CA ASP A 733 23.90 6.28 -11.21
C ASP A 733 23.01 5.02 -11.18
N TYR A 734 23.65 3.84 -11.33
CA TYR A 734 22.98 2.53 -11.27
C TYR A 734 23.83 1.52 -10.49
N ALA A 735 23.18 0.71 -9.67
CA ALA A 735 23.79 -0.49 -9.12
C ALA A 735 23.31 -1.73 -9.86
N PHE A 736 24.15 -2.76 -9.88
CA PHE A 736 23.84 -4.03 -10.52
C PHE A 736 24.32 -5.23 -9.71
N VAL A 737 23.59 -6.35 -9.89
CA VAL A 737 23.99 -7.70 -9.45
C VAL A 737 24.01 -8.61 -10.66
N ILE A 738 25.05 -9.41 -10.80
CA ILE A 738 25.26 -10.34 -11.91
C ILE A 738 25.39 -11.75 -11.37
N HIS A 739 24.62 -12.66 -11.92
CA HIS A 739 24.80 -14.11 -11.80
C HIS A 739 25.35 -14.64 -13.13
N THR A 740 26.57 -15.15 -13.16
CA THR A 740 27.18 -15.62 -14.41
C THR A 740 26.66 -16.96 -14.90
N ALA A 741 25.88 -17.68 -14.08
CA ALA A 741 24.97 -18.74 -14.49
C ALA A 741 23.55 -18.32 -14.14
N ASN A 742 22.56 -18.60 -15.00
CA ASN A 742 21.19 -18.21 -14.75
C ASN A 742 20.64 -18.88 -13.47
N PRO A 743 20.31 -18.13 -12.41
CA PRO A 743 19.92 -18.70 -11.11
C PRO A 743 18.54 -19.38 -11.14
N MET A 744 17.73 -19.14 -12.18
CA MET A 744 16.38 -19.73 -12.32
C MET A 744 16.40 -21.06 -13.08
N THR A 745 17.30 -21.18 -14.07
CA THR A 745 17.38 -22.36 -14.94
C THR A 745 18.61 -23.23 -14.67
N GLY A 746 19.61 -22.69 -13.95
CA GLY A 746 20.92 -23.35 -13.79
C GLY A 746 21.78 -23.31 -15.05
N ASP A 747 21.34 -22.67 -16.13
CA ASP A 747 22.08 -22.62 -17.41
C ASP A 747 23.36 -21.78 -17.25
N ARG A 748 24.50 -22.41 -17.44
CA ARG A 748 25.83 -21.79 -17.36
C ARG A 748 26.21 -20.99 -18.61
N ASP A 749 25.47 -21.18 -19.70
CA ASP A 749 25.66 -20.43 -20.93
C ASP A 749 24.84 -19.14 -20.98
N GLU A 750 23.98 -18.91 -19.98
CA GLU A 750 23.16 -17.71 -19.88
C GLU A 750 23.47 -16.94 -18.60
N LEU A 751 23.95 -15.71 -18.75
CA LEU A 751 24.12 -14.75 -17.67
C LEU A 751 22.78 -14.11 -17.33
N TYR A 752 22.53 -13.87 -16.05
CA TYR A 752 21.40 -13.08 -15.55
C TYR A 752 21.93 -11.87 -14.76
N ALA A 753 21.32 -10.69 -14.95
CA ALA A 753 21.65 -9.53 -14.16
C ALA A 753 20.44 -8.64 -13.88
N GLU A 754 20.50 -7.93 -12.75
CA GLU A 754 19.52 -6.95 -12.32
C GLU A 754 20.17 -5.59 -12.08
N LEU A 755 19.44 -4.50 -12.41
CA LEU A 755 19.90 -3.12 -12.23
C LEU A 755 18.82 -2.29 -11.54
N VAL A 756 19.26 -1.35 -10.71
CA VAL A 756 18.41 -0.31 -10.07
C VAL A 756 19.11 1.04 -10.10
N PRO A 757 18.36 2.15 -10.11
CA PRO A 757 18.93 3.48 -9.87
C PRO A 757 19.49 3.61 -8.45
N GLY A 758 20.65 4.28 -8.31
CA GLY A 758 21.29 4.50 -7.02
C GLY A 758 22.13 3.30 -6.53
N LEU A 759 22.23 3.14 -5.23
CA LEU A 759 23.07 2.14 -4.56
C LEU A 759 22.45 0.74 -4.54
N GLY A 760 23.29 -0.31 -4.49
CA GLY A 760 22.89 -1.71 -4.53
C GLY A 760 22.12 -2.24 -3.31
N GLU A 761 22.05 -1.48 -2.21
CA GLU A 761 21.26 -1.85 -1.03
C GLU A 761 19.79 -2.20 -1.37
N ILE A 762 19.24 -1.49 -2.35
CA ILE A 762 17.87 -1.71 -2.84
C ILE A 762 17.70 -3.08 -3.52
N LEU A 763 18.76 -3.64 -4.14
CA LEU A 763 18.73 -4.99 -4.72
C LEU A 763 18.82 -6.07 -3.65
N VAL A 764 19.81 -5.94 -2.75
CA VAL A 764 20.13 -6.98 -1.77
C VAL A 764 19.29 -6.88 -0.49
N GLY A 765 18.72 -5.71 -0.18
CA GLY A 765 17.91 -5.43 1.01
C GLY A 765 16.45 -5.87 0.90
N ASN A 766 16.05 -6.63 -0.14
CA ASN A 766 14.69 -7.13 -0.36
C ASN A 766 13.59 -6.05 -0.35
N HIS A 767 13.91 -4.86 -0.86
CA HIS A 767 12.91 -3.80 -1.03
C HIS A 767 11.85 -4.21 -2.06
N ALA A 768 10.59 -3.87 -1.76
CA ALA A 768 9.46 -4.25 -2.61
C ALA A 768 9.58 -3.73 -4.05
N GLY A 769 9.18 -4.55 -5.00
CA GLY A 769 9.23 -4.24 -6.44
C GLY A 769 10.38 -4.93 -7.17
N ARG A 770 10.36 -4.81 -8.49
CA ARG A 770 11.32 -5.42 -9.40
C ARG A 770 12.46 -4.48 -9.73
N ALA A 771 13.60 -5.06 -10.12
CA ALA A 771 14.69 -4.37 -10.81
C ALA A 771 14.50 -4.46 -12.33
N LEU A 772 15.30 -3.71 -13.09
CA LEU A 772 15.47 -3.99 -14.50
C LEU A 772 16.28 -5.28 -14.64
N GLY A 773 15.66 -6.34 -15.11
CA GLY A 773 16.30 -7.66 -15.26
C GLY A 773 16.55 -7.99 -16.73
N PHE A 774 17.70 -8.62 -17.01
CA PHE A 774 18.00 -9.14 -18.33
C PHE A 774 18.79 -10.44 -18.29
N CYS A 775 18.68 -11.21 -19.35
CA CYS A 775 19.52 -12.36 -19.65
C CYS A 775 20.36 -12.10 -20.90
N LEU A 776 21.55 -12.69 -20.94
CA LEU A 776 22.40 -12.69 -22.13
C LEU A 776 23.08 -14.06 -22.28
N ARG A 777 22.83 -14.74 -23.39
CA ARG A 777 23.57 -15.96 -23.74
C ARG A 777 24.96 -15.63 -24.20
N ARG A 778 25.89 -16.51 -23.88
CA ARG A 778 27.29 -16.39 -24.31
C ARG A 778 27.35 -16.35 -25.85
N GLY A 779 28.00 -15.31 -26.37
CA GLY A 779 28.14 -15.08 -27.81
C GLY A 779 27.00 -14.30 -28.45
N GLU A 780 25.91 -14.01 -27.76
CA GLU A 780 24.88 -13.08 -28.25
C GLU A 780 25.31 -11.62 -28.02
N ALA A 781 24.86 -10.74 -28.92
CA ALA A 781 25.16 -9.32 -28.88
C ALA A 781 24.01 -8.46 -28.34
N VAL A 782 22.84 -9.05 -28.10
CA VAL A 782 21.64 -8.32 -27.68
C VAL A 782 21.09 -8.93 -26.40
N PRO A 783 21.06 -8.15 -25.28
CA PRO A 783 20.46 -8.58 -24.04
C PRO A 783 18.94 -8.75 -24.17
N ARG A 784 18.39 -9.81 -23.63
CA ARG A 784 16.94 -10.08 -23.58
C ARG A 784 16.39 -9.57 -22.26
N LEU A 785 15.58 -8.52 -22.28
CA LEU A 785 14.91 -8.01 -21.10
C LEU A 785 13.89 -9.01 -20.56
N VAL A 786 13.91 -9.24 -19.25
CA VAL A 786 13.00 -10.16 -18.54
C VAL A 786 12.10 -9.44 -17.54
N SER A 787 12.50 -8.27 -17.05
CA SER A 787 11.67 -7.42 -16.19
C SER A 787 12.02 -5.94 -16.34
N PHE A 788 11.05 -5.07 -16.10
CA PHE A 788 11.23 -3.63 -15.94
C PHE A 788 11.13 -3.23 -14.46
N PRO A 789 11.75 -2.11 -14.05
CA PRO A 789 11.82 -1.73 -12.65
C PRO A 789 10.49 -1.16 -12.15
N SER A 790 10.12 -1.57 -10.94
CA SER A 790 8.93 -1.11 -10.23
C SER A 790 9.21 -0.69 -8.79
N LYS A 791 10.48 -0.68 -8.35
CA LYS A 791 10.85 -0.24 -7.00
C LYS A 791 10.55 1.24 -6.81
N SER A 792 9.92 1.60 -5.69
CA SER A 792 9.48 2.98 -5.44
C SER A 792 10.62 3.88 -4.96
N LEU A 793 11.63 3.31 -4.28
CA LEU A 793 12.74 4.04 -3.66
C LEU A 793 14.07 3.61 -4.25
N GLY A 794 14.96 4.59 -4.42
CA GLY A 794 16.40 4.42 -4.58
C GLY A 794 17.14 4.96 -3.35
N VAL A 795 18.34 4.48 -3.08
CA VAL A 795 19.23 5.01 -2.07
C VAL A 795 20.43 5.65 -2.77
N TYR A 796 20.76 6.87 -2.40
CA TYR A 796 21.82 7.65 -3.04
C TYR A 796 22.79 8.18 -2.01
N GLY A 797 24.06 8.19 -2.35
CA GLY A 797 25.11 8.70 -1.49
C GLY A 797 26.50 8.29 -1.95
N ASP A 798 27.51 8.87 -1.30
CA ASP A 798 28.92 8.56 -1.45
C ASP A 798 29.61 8.58 -0.08
N GLY A 799 30.90 8.32 -0.02
CA GLY A 799 31.69 8.35 1.21
C GLY A 799 32.33 7.00 1.51
N LEU A 800 32.06 6.42 2.66
CA LEU A 800 32.60 5.14 3.09
C LEU A 800 31.51 4.12 3.36
N ILE A 801 31.77 2.87 3.04
CA ILE A 801 30.93 1.73 3.47
C ILE A 801 31.75 0.77 4.31
N PHE A 802 31.22 0.40 5.48
CA PHE A 802 31.79 -0.56 6.41
C PHE A 802 31.05 -1.87 6.25
N ARG A 803 31.73 -2.91 5.77
CA ARG A 803 31.11 -4.19 5.41
C ARG A 803 31.62 -5.32 6.30
N SER A 804 30.73 -6.22 6.67
CA SER A 804 31.11 -7.48 7.31
C SER A 804 31.99 -8.32 6.38
N ASP A 805 33.02 -8.93 6.93
CA ASP A 805 33.91 -9.84 6.20
C ASP A 805 34.36 -10.96 7.16
N CYS A 806 33.48 -11.92 7.39
CA CYS A 806 33.74 -12.95 8.39
C CYS A 806 34.30 -14.26 7.76
N ASN A 807 34.88 -15.09 8.60
CA ASN A 807 35.43 -16.39 8.20
C ASN A 807 34.31 -17.45 7.96
N GLY A 808 33.06 -17.11 8.25
CA GLY A 808 31.92 -18.02 8.11
C GLY A 808 30.95 -17.67 6.96
N GLU A 809 31.20 -16.60 6.17
CA GLU A 809 30.27 -16.19 5.11
C GLU A 809 30.28 -17.10 3.88
N ASP A 810 31.41 -17.70 3.52
CA ASP A 810 31.61 -18.49 2.29
C ASP A 810 32.11 -19.90 2.58
N LEU A 811 31.54 -20.56 3.57
CA LEU A 811 31.80 -21.99 3.82
C LEU A 811 31.09 -22.86 2.78
N ALA A 812 31.73 -23.93 2.34
CA ALA A 812 31.13 -24.86 1.38
C ALA A 812 29.79 -25.37 1.89
N GLY A 813 28.70 -25.04 1.17
CA GLY A 813 27.32 -25.41 1.52
C GLY A 813 26.68 -24.55 2.61
N PHE A 814 27.21 -23.37 2.91
CA PHE A 814 26.59 -22.36 3.78
C PHE A 814 26.66 -20.99 3.11
N ALA A 815 25.52 -20.50 2.65
CA ALA A 815 25.40 -19.16 2.11
C ALA A 815 25.15 -18.15 3.25
N GLY A 816 26.20 -17.43 3.66
CA GLY A 816 26.13 -16.39 4.67
C GLY A 816 25.61 -15.05 4.17
N ALA A 817 25.12 -15.01 2.92
CA ALA A 817 24.62 -13.79 2.30
C ALA A 817 23.45 -13.17 3.08
N GLY A 818 23.53 -11.85 3.34
CA GLY A 818 22.46 -11.12 4.02
C GLY A 818 22.32 -11.42 5.52
N LEU A 819 23.19 -12.19 6.13
CA LEU A 819 23.15 -12.49 7.57
C LEU A 819 23.68 -11.31 8.40
N TYR A 820 24.70 -10.61 7.90
CA TYR A 820 25.38 -9.53 8.59
C TYR A 820 25.12 -8.19 7.89
N ASP A 821 25.22 -7.11 8.66
CA ASP A 821 24.89 -5.79 8.18
C ASP A 821 26.13 -5.04 7.62
N SER A 822 25.86 -4.07 6.74
CA SER A 822 26.84 -3.10 6.27
C SER A 822 26.33 -1.69 6.61
N PHE A 823 27.23 -0.75 6.88
CA PHE A 823 26.87 0.61 7.28
C PHE A 823 27.63 1.63 6.44
N MET A 824 26.90 2.66 6.02
CA MET A 824 27.46 3.73 5.17
C MET A 824 27.67 5.01 5.99
N LEU A 825 28.75 5.73 5.71
CA LEU A 825 29.09 7.02 6.31
C LEU A 825 29.41 8.04 5.20
N PRO A 826 28.64 9.15 5.06
CA PRO A 826 27.35 9.37 5.73
C PRO A 826 26.28 8.34 5.29
N PRO A 827 25.20 8.18 6.05
CA PRO A 827 24.11 7.29 5.66
C PRO A 827 23.54 7.64 4.29
N GLY A 828 23.23 6.64 3.49
CA GLY A 828 22.58 6.83 2.20
C GLY A 828 21.22 7.52 2.35
N ARG A 829 20.84 8.33 1.38
CA ARG A 829 19.60 9.09 1.37
C ARG A 829 18.56 8.38 0.50
N PRO A 830 17.45 7.91 1.06
CA PRO A 830 16.36 7.37 0.25
C PRO A 830 15.67 8.51 -0.53
N ALA A 831 15.34 8.24 -1.79
CA ALA A 831 14.55 9.13 -2.63
C ALA A 831 13.60 8.33 -3.51
N ARG A 832 12.43 8.90 -3.83
CA ARG A 832 11.50 8.29 -4.78
C ARG A 832 12.06 8.33 -6.19
N ILE A 833 11.86 7.26 -6.94
CA ILE A 833 12.38 7.14 -8.30
C ILE A 833 11.32 7.64 -9.28
N ASP A 834 11.70 8.61 -10.14
CA ASP A 834 10.87 9.07 -11.26
C ASP A 834 11.23 8.31 -12.54
N TYR A 835 10.63 7.14 -12.74
CA TYR A 835 10.85 6.35 -13.95
C TYR A 835 10.33 7.00 -15.23
N ALA A 836 9.48 8.03 -15.14
CA ALA A 836 9.11 8.79 -16.33
C ALA A 836 10.30 9.59 -16.89
N ARG A 837 11.33 9.88 -16.07
CA ARG A 837 12.54 10.63 -16.47
C ARG A 837 13.81 9.78 -16.50
N GLU A 838 13.70 8.50 -16.09
CA GLU A 838 14.86 7.61 -15.97
C GLU A 838 15.43 7.21 -17.33
N GLU A 839 16.62 7.71 -17.68
CA GLU A 839 17.22 7.51 -19.01
C GLU A 839 17.45 6.05 -19.35
N LEU A 840 17.75 5.19 -18.36
CA LEU A 840 17.92 3.74 -18.56
C LEU A 840 16.69 3.09 -19.22
N LEU A 841 15.49 3.64 -19.04
CA LEU A 841 14.24 3.11 -19.59
C LEU A 841 13.93 3.66 -20.99
N TRP A 842 14.33 4.90 -21.27
CA TRP A 842 13.88 5.63 -22.46
C TRP A 842 14.95 5.83 -23.50
N ASN A 843 16.23 5.70 -23.12
CA ASN A 843 17.38 5.81 -24.04
C ASN A 843 17.95 4.40 -24.31
N GLU A 844 17.52 3.79 -25.40
CA GLU A 844 17.90 2.42 -25.76
C GLU A 844 19.42 2.28 -25.97
N SER A 845 20.08 3.29 -26.54
CA SER A 845 21.54 3.25 -26.78
C SER A 845 22.30 3.23 -25.45
N LEU A 846 21.92 4.09 -24.48
CA LEU A 846 22.50 4.10 -23.14
C LEU A 846 22.22 2.78 -22.41
N ARG A 847 20.97 2.30 -22.46
CA ARG A 847 20.58 1.03 -21.85
C ARG A 847 21.43 -0.11 -22.38
N ASN A 848 21.54 -0.27 -23.70
CA ASN A 848 22.32 -1.33 -24.32
C ASN A 848 23.81 -1.23 -23.96
N HIS A 849 24.38 -0.02 -23.93
CA HIS A 849 25.76 0.21 -23.48
C HIS A 849 25.97 -0.30 -22.06
N ILE A 850 25.09 0.05 -21.13
CA ILE A 850 25.20 -0.36 -19.73
C ILE A 850 25.01 -1.86 -19.59
N LEU A 851 23.98 -2.46 -20.21
CA LEU A 851 23.70 -3.89 -20.11
C LEU A 851 24.83 -4.74 -20.70
N MET A 852 25.40 -4.35 -21.82
CA MET A 852 26.57 -5.03 -22.42
C MET A 852 27.82 -4.88 -21.55
N GLY A 853 28.04 -3.70 -20.95
CA GLY A 853 29.12 -3.49 -19.99
C GLY A 853 28.99 -4.40 -18.76
N VAL A 854 27.79 -4.49 -18.19
CA VAL A 854 27.49 -5.39 -17.06
C VAL A 854 27.74 -6.86 -17.43
N ALA A 855 27.30 -7.30 -18.60
CA ALA A 855 27.57 -8.65 -19.08
C ALA A 855 29.06 -8.92 -19.30
N GLY A 856 29.79 -7.95 -19.84
CA GLY A 856 31.23 -7.98 -20.00
C GLY A 856 31.99 -8.13 -18.67
N ILE A 857 31.52 -7.45 -17.62
CA ILE A 857 32.05 -7.59 -16.25
C ILE A 857 31.87 -9.03 -15.76
N GLY A 858 30.68 -9.61 -15.92
CA GLY A 858 30.39 -11.00 -15.53
C GLY A 858 31.38 -11.97 -16.17
N THR A 859 31.60 -11.84 -17.47
CA THR A 859 32.54 -12.68 -18.24
C THR A 859 33.99 -12.50 -17.77
N ALA A 860 34.43 -11.25 -17.54
CA ALA A 860 35.81 -10.96 -17.12
C ALA A 860 36.12 -11.52 -15.71
N ILE A 861 35.17 -11.39 -14.78
CA ILE A 861 35.35 -11.84 -13.40
C ILE A 861 35.29 -13.37 -13.32
N GLU A 862 34.39 -14.01 -14.07
CA GLU A 862 34.35 -15.47 -14.14
C GLU A 862 35.66 -16.05 -14.70
N ALA A 863 36.22 -15.43 -15.72
CA ALA A 863 37.52 -15.82 -16.26
C ALA A 863 38.66 -15.61 -15.23
N ALA A 864 38.61 -14.53 -14.41
CA ALA A 864 39.65 -14.21 -13.44
C ALA A 864 39.61 -15.09 -12.18
N LEU A 865 38.41 -15.45 -11.70
CA LEU A 865 38.21 -16.18 -10.43
C LEU A 865 37.96 -17.68 -10.66
N GLY A 866 37.44 -18.09 -11.80
CA GLY A 866 37.02 -19.42 -12.17
C GLY A 866 35.63 -19.80 -11.62
N GLY A 867 34.85 -20.50 -12.45
CA GLY A 867 33.47 -20.93 -12.10
C GLY A 867 32.45 -19.82 -12.01
N ALA A 868 31.18 -20.20 -11.84
CA ALA A 868 30.08 -19.24 -11.76
C ALA A 868 30.23 -18.25 -10.59
N GLN A 869 29.93 -16.99 -10.84
CA GLN A 869 30.11 -15.87 -9.90
C GLN A 869 28.82 -15.12 -9.63
N ASP A 870 28.67 -14.64 -8.40
CA ASP A 870 27.72 -13.64 -7.95
C ASP A 870 28.50 -12.34 -7.72
N ILE A 871 28.15 -11.29 -8.47
CA ILE A 871 28.94 -10.04 -8.56
C ILE A 871 28.05 -8.87 -8.28
N GLU A 872 28.46 -8.00 -7.37
CA GLU A 872 27.85 -6.71 -7.11
C GLU A 872 28.74 -5.60 -7.67
N GLY A 873 28.11 -4.60 -8.31
CA GLY A 873 28.83 -3.46 -8.85
C GLY A 873 27.93 -2.25 -9.07
N VAL A 874 28.56 -1.17 -9.50
CA VAL A 874 27.88 0.09 -9.81
C VAL A 874 28.42 0.69 -11.12
N TYR A 875 27.53 1.39 -11.81
CA TYR A 875 27.84 2.29 -12.91
C TYR A 875 27.71 3.72 -12.41
N ALA A 876 28.76 4.51 -12.60
CA ALA A 876 28.81 5.88 -12.14
C ALA A 876 29.60 6.75 -13.13
N LYS A 877 29.00 7.81 -13.63
CA LYS A 877 29.66 8.81 -14.51
C LYS A 877 30.41 8.18 -15.68
N GLY A 878 29.81 7.21 -16.34
CA GLY A 878 30.39 6.52 -17.51
C GLY A 878 31.42 5.44 -17.18
N ARG A 879 31.61 5.06 -15.92
CA ARG A 879 32.58 4.04 -15.47
C ARG A 879 31.90 2.92 -14.70
N PHE A 880 32.44 1.73 -14.81
CA PHE A 880 32.00 0.55 -14.09
C PHE A 880 32.92 0.23 -12.91
N PHE A 881 32.30 -0.07 -11.77
CA PHE A 881 33.00 -0.47 -10.56
C PHE A 881 32.45 -1.80 -10.06
N VAL A 882 33.35 -2.70 -9.63
CA VAL A 882 33.01 -3.96 -8.97
C VAL A 882 33.27 -3.80 -7.47
N VAL A 883 32.22 -3.95 -6.66
CA VAL A 883 32.27 -3.74 -5.21
C VAL A 883 32.33 -5.05 -4.43
N GLN A 884 31.89 -6.17 -5.04
CA GLN A 884 31.98 -7.50 -4.45
C GLN A 884 31.91 -8.56 -5.54
N ALA A 885 32.64 -9.68 -5.36
CA ALA A 885 32.49 -10.89 -6.16
C ALA A 885 32.67 -12.13 -5.27
N ARG A 886 31.84 -13.14 -5.49
CA ARG A 886 31.89 -14.41 -4.78
C ARG A 886 31.43 -15.56 -5.69
N PRO A 887 31.85 -16.83 -5.41
CA PRO A 887 31.31 -17.97 -6.10
C PRO A 887 29.78 -18.00 -5.96
N GLN A 888 29.09 -18.21 -7.08
CA GLN A 888 27.64 -18.40 -7.09
C GLN A 888 27.31 -19.75 -6.46
N VAL A 889 26.46 -19.76 -5.45
CA VAL A 889 25.92 -20.97 -4.84
C VAL A 889 24.77 -21.47 -5.70
N GLY A 890 24.89 -22.71 -6.22
CA GLY A 890 23.89 -23.33 -7.10
C GLY A 890 22.73 -23.93 -6.35
#